data_182cc5f7e3e7802d0123c92289aa2807
#
_entry.id   182cc5f7e3e7802d0123c92289aa2807
#
_cell.length_a   1.000
_cell.length_b   1.000
_cell.length_c   1.000
_cell.angle_alpha   90.00
_cell.angle_beta   90.00
_cell.angle_gamma   90.00
#
_symmetry.space_group_name_H-M   'P 1'
#
loop_
_entity.id
_entity.type
_entity.pdbx_description
1 polymer ?
#
loop_
_entity_poly.entity_id
_entity_poly.type
_entity_poly.pdbx_seq_one_letter_code
_entity_poly.pdbx_strand_id
1 'polypeptide(L)'
;KHLLGTCGAIPLLLVVAHRDIASLSDPALQQQLASLPASAQHAIEIIPQPLTVKAVARWLGTLFRVRSATTTDLATLIHEKTGGNPLFVHEFFRRIVDDGLVVHNKYQDKWQYDLQAIRARHYTENVVTLVLEKLEEMPDETRRLLGSIACLGGTGELEMLCRVVGMSVAEIRYALHPAVMAQLIVLTEKAYSFTHDRVQEAAFALLDRHEKSHLHLTTASLLAEAARQAAGNELLFRAVHHVTAALDSIQPAPQRQMFRELSLLAARRAKRSGDYLSALSYIQTARALGNAGTVSDFMLDIEEAGCEFALGHLERTRELCDAILGCPGGLTEKALAANLLVEVYIRQSDSRLALEAALCWLGIFGIQISHYPEDSECDEAWKHFCNRVGEAPQQHFVQLSQMDNPQTEAVMNLLYSASIFASFTCPRLHFLLLCRMMHLTLDHGITGASTTAMAWFGVLMGHRYAEYRLGFQYGTLARELVNRHGYDAFEAKTLLPLDQLSVWTQPLSYTIECAKACFTSAVTHGDMTMACFAACHQIINFLSRGDHLDGVLTSIDRGLAFVRKTDYQDIETVLHIQRRYVEFLRTPVTGPWSAAQALPDDLLPAPPEQAPEQTSTMLFWYWLYRGMAHFTCGEYAAAQAELEQAGWFAWSAPGHIHLLDYHLYSALALSRQLTPETFSANHRRSIHAHYDKIALWARINPGTFADKEALIYAEIVRLDGMNSIALEQYEKAVRLSREGGFNPLNALAHELAGRFALACGYPTASDAHFRGAIAAWGRAGAQAKVRQLEQDFPHLLSSAQASAYDTVAFAQNEVIRDLQSVIKASRALSEEINLERLIENLMTLLLERAGAQRGLLLRVSDNHIPEIEASAWTSTDGVRVRILKEVPMATDMPLSVLAAVIRTGQEIRTGKPEEFHPFSQDPYLVTSGAAVMCVPMFKQARLVGVLYLENRLMPEVFTAEHSRVVSLLGAQAAVSLETARLYAE
;
A
#
# COMPACT_ATOMS: atom_id res chain seq x y z
N LYS A 1 1.75 16.46 -3.22
CA LYS A 1 2.69 16.07 -2.15
C LYS A 1 2.58 14.58 -1.84
N HIS A 2 1.38 14.08 -1.58
CA HIS A 2 1.16 12.66 -1.23
C HIS A 2 1.58 11.73 -2.38
N LEU A 3 1.16 11.99 -3.61
CA LEU A 3 1.58 11.23 -4.79
C LEU A 3 3.10 11.23 -5.01
N LEU A 4 3.76 12.37 -4.81
CA LEU A 4 5.23 12.48 -4.97
C LEU A 4 6.00 11.76 -3.84
N GLY A 5 5.42 11.66 -2.64
CA GLY A 5 6.03 10.96 -1.50
C GLY A 5 5.82 9.45 -1.50
N THR A 6 4.74 8.94 -2.11
CA THR A 6 4.34 7.52 -2.06
C THR A 6 4.65 6.74 -3.34
N CYS A 7 4.83 7.40 -4.48
CA CYS A 7 5.01 6.77 -5.79
C CYS A 7 6.45 6.35 -6.12
N GLY A 8 7.18 5.77 -5.17
CA GLY A 8 8.54 5.25 -5.44
C GLY A 8 8.62 4.11 -6.47
N ALA A 9 7.48 3.57 -6.91
CA ALA A 9 7.41 2.43 -7.85
C ALA A 9 6.72 2.76 -9.19
N ILE A 10 6.14 3.96 -9.35
CA ILE A 10 5.44 4.34 -10.59
C ILE A 10 6.24 5.45 -11.28
N PRO A 11 6.60 5.31 -12.57
CA PRO A 11 7.25 6.38 -13.32
C PRO A 11 6.24 7.52 -13.57
N LEU A 12 6.19 8.51 -12.67
CA LEU A 12 5.33 9.68 -12.77
C LEU A 12 6.18 10.91 -13.11
N LEU A 13 5.90 11.53 -14.25
CA LEU A 13 6.40 12.87 -14.60
C LEU A 13 5.28 13.89 -14.32
N LEU A 14 5.50 14.75 -13.33
CA LEU A 14 4.62 15.85 -13.02
C LEU A 14 5.22 17.14 -13.57
N VAL A 15 4.54 17.80 -14.49
CA VAL A 15 4.93 19.13 -15.02
C VAL A 15 3.97 20.17 -14.45
N VAL A 16 4.51 21.08 -13.65
CA VAL A 16 3.74 22.17 -13.04
C VAL A 16 4.22 23.50 -13.64
N ALA A 17 3.31 24.24 -14.27
CA ALA A 17 3.57 25.60 -14.75
C ALA A 17 2.85 26.59 -13.83
N HIS A 18 3.60 27.54 -13.28
CA HIS A 18 3.05 28.60 -12.43
C HIS A 18 3.80 29.93 -12.67
N ARG A 19 3.17 31.03 -12.29
CA ARG A 19 3.86 32.34 -12.22
C ARG A 19 4.82 32.36 -11.03
N ASP A 20 5.64 33.42 -10.95
CA ASP A 20 6.50 33.59 -9.77
C ASP A 20 5.69 33.42 -8.48
N ILE A 21 6.15 32.51 -7.62
CA ILE A 21 5.48 32.14 -6.37
C ILE A 21 5.20 33.38 -5.51
N ALA A 22 6.14 34.33 -5.48
CA ALA A 22 6.00 35.57 -4.73
C ALA A 22 4.88 36.49 -5.27
N SER A 23 4.46 36.31 -6.52
CA SER A 23 3.40 37.10 -7.17
C SER A 23 2.00 36.52 -7.04
N LEU A 24 1.87 35.31 -6.45
CA LEU A 24 0.57 34.69 -6.21
C LEU A 24 -0.13 35.38 -5.04
N SER A 25 -1.43 35.64 -5.18
CA SER A 25 -2.24 36.29 -4.15
C SER A 25 -2.67 35.38 -3.01
N ASP A 26 -2.51 34.04 -3.16
CA ASP A 26 -2.89 33.03 -2.17
C ASP A 26 -1.67 32.55 -1.41
N PRO A 27 -1.52 32.85 -0.09
CA PRO A 27 -0.39 32.38 0.73
C PRO A 27 -0.32 30.89 0.89
N ALA A 28 -1.48 30.19 0.91
CA ALA A 28 -1.53 28.73 1.06
C ALA A 28 -0.99 28.05 -0.22
N LEU A 29 -1.37 28.54 -1.39
CA LEU A 29 -0.87 28.08 -2.67
C LEU A 29 0.64 28.36 -2.82
N GLN A 30 1.11 29.54 -2.38
CA GLN A 30 2.55 29.88 -2.34
C GLN A 30 3.34 28.85 -1.53
N GLN A 31 2.88 28.53 -0.31
CA GLN A 31 3.54 27.57 0.56
C GLN A 31 3.52 26.14 -0.01
N GLN A 32 2.42 25.74 -0.63
CA GLN A 32 2.31 24.44 -1.28
C GLN A 32 3.28 24.29 -2.45
N LEU A 33 3.32 25.26 -3.35
CA LEU A 33 4.22 25.24 -4.52
C LEU A 33 5.69 25.28 -4.09
N ALA A 34 6.05 26.14 -3.13
CA ALA A 34 7.41 26.22 -2.59
C ALA A 34 7.89 24.90 -1.95
N SER A 35 6.97 24.06 -1.48
CA SER A 35 7.29 22.78 -0.85
C SER A 35 7.31 21.57 -1.81
N LEU A 36 6.91 21.73 -3.08
CA LEU A 36 6.90 20.66 -4.08
C LEU A 36 8.31 20.12 -4.40
N PRO A 37 9.34 20.97 -4.62
CA PRO A 37 10.69 20.48 -4.92
C PRO A 37 11.27 19.60 -3.81
N ALA A 38 11.02 19.95 -2.54
CA ALA A 38 11.49 19.18 -1.38
C ALA A 38 10.79 17.80 -1.23
N SER A 39 9.65 17.61 -1.90
CA SER A 39 8.87 16.36 -1.85
C SER A 39 9.16 15.41 -3.01
N ALA A 40 9.90 15.85 -4.04
CA ALA A 40 10.23 15.08 -5.24
C ALA A 40 11.64 14.50 -5.15
N GLN A 41 11.83 13.25 -5.60
CA GLN A 41 13.17 12.63 -5.66
C GLN A 41 14.10 13.34 -6.67
N HIS A 42 13.54 13.83 -7.76
CA HIS A 42 14.23 14.64 -8.77
C HIS A 42 13.32 15.78 -9.21
N ALA A 43 13.59 16.99 -8.75
CA ALA A 43 12.89 18.18 -9.20
C ALA A 43 13.81 18.99 -10.12
N ILE A 44 13.30 19.35 -11.32
CA ILE A 44 13.98 20.25 -12.25
C ILE A 44 13.14 21.53 -12.33
N GLU A 45 13.68 22.62 -11.88
CA GLU A 45 13.06 23.93 -12.01
C GLU A 45 13.57 24.61 -13.30
N ILE A 46 12.62 24.98 -14.17
CA ILE A 46 12.92 25.71 -15.41
C ILE A 46 12.32 27.11 -15.29
N ILE A 47 13.16 28.12 -15.16
CA ILE A 47 12.74 29.52 -15.12
C ILE A 47 12.98 30.14 -16.49
N PRO A 48 11.92 30.32 -17.34
CA PRO A 48 12.06 30.96 -18.63
C PRO A 48 12.53 32.39 -18.46
N GLN A 49 13.62 32.76 -19.13
CA GLN A 49 14.13 34.13 -19.13
C GLN A 49 13.48 34.97 -20.22
N PRO A 50 13.35 36.29 -20.03
CA PRO A 50 12.88 37.18 -21.07
C PRO A 50 13.73 37.07 -22.34
N LEU A 51 13.13 37.34 -23.50
CA LEU A 51 13.83 37.34 -24.78
C LEU A 51 14.93 38.42 -24.77
N THR A 52 16.14 38.04 -25.17
CA THR A 52 17.23 38.97 -25.30
C THR A 52 17.04 39.87 -26.56
N VAL A 53 17.67 41.04 -26.61
CA VAL A 53 17.66 41.88 -27.78
C VAL A 53 18.09 41.13 -29.05
N LYS A 54 19.08 40.20 -28.92
CA LYS A 54 19.51 39.35 -30.05
C LYS A 54 18.40 38.39 -30.51
N ALA A 55 17.60 37.88 -29.60
CA ALA A 55 16.48 36.99 -29.91
C ALA A 55 15.37 37.77 -30.65
N VAL A 56 15.01 38.94 -30.16
CA VAL A 56 14.06 39.84 -30.81
C VAL A 56 14.56 40.25 -32.17
N ALA A 57 15.84 40.63 -32.33
CA ALA A 57 16.45 41.00 -33.63
C ALA A 57 16.43 39.81 -34.62
N ARG A 58 16.65 38.57 -34.14
CA ARG A 58 16.56 37.37 -34.98
C ARG A 58 15.13 37.13 -35.44
N TRP A 59 14.17 37.27 -34.56
CA TRP A 59 12.76 37.14 -34.89
C TRP A 59 12.30 38.16 -35.91
N LEU A 60 12.65 39.46 -35.73
CA LEU A 60 12.37 40.52 -36.70
C LEU A 60 13.11 40.29 -38.03
N GLY A 61 14.36 39.82 -38.00
CA GLY A 61 15.11 39.46 -39.19
C GLY A 61 14.45 38.35 -40.01
N THR A 62 13.88 37.34 -39.35
CA THR A 62 13.11 36.30 -40.01
C THR A 62 11.82 36.86 -40.62
N LEU A 63 11.10 37.71 -39.87
CA LEU A 63 9.86 38.33 -40.32
C LEU A 63 10.08 39.26 -41.52
N PHE A 64 11.13 40.06 -41.48
CA PHE A 64 11.49 41.03 -42.55
C PHE A 64 12.30 40.42 -43.68
N ARG A 65 12.72 39.13 -43.55
CA ARG A 65 13.58 38.42 -44.49
C ARG A 65 14.94 39.11 -44.71
N VAL A 66 15.50 39.70 -43.64
CA VAL A 66 16.78 40.43 -43.67
C VAL A 66 17.72 39.85 -42.58
N ARG A 67 19.01 40.22 -42.66
CA ARG A 67 19.97 39.84 -41.61
C ARG A 67 19.59 40.52 -40.30
N SER A 68 19.69 39.78 -39.17
CA SER A 68 19.31 40.26 -37.83
C SER A 68 20.07 41.52 -37.40
N ALA A 69 21.28 41.74 -37.93
CA ALA A 69 22.03 42.96 -37.67
C ALA A 69 21.32 44.24 -38.16
N THR A 70 20.49 44.14 -39.19
CA THR A 70 19.77 45.28 -39.78
C THR A 70 18.55 45.69 -38.94
N THR A 71 18.06 44.79 -38.06
CA THR A 71 16.88 45.03 -37.23
C THR A 71 17.22 45.27 -35.75
N THR A 72 18.52 45.42 -35.43
CA THR A 72 19.01 45.55 -34.05
C THR A 72 18.45 46.81 -33.36
N ASP A 73 18.39 47.95 -34.03
CA ASP A 73 17.91 49.22 -33.45
C ASP A 73 16.42 49.13 -33.10
N LEU A 74 15.60 48.54 -33.98
CA LEU A 74 14.18 48.31 -33.73
C LEU A 74 13.99 47.25 -32.63
N ALA A 75 14.81 46.20 -32.64
CA ALA A 75 14.77 45.18 -31.59
C ALA A 75 15.15 45.74 -30.22
N THR A 76 16.13 46.65 -30.16
CA THR A 76 16.51 47.33 -28.92
C THR A 76 15.35 48.18 -28.39
N LEU A 77 14.71 48.93 -29.24
CA LEU A 77 13.56 49.77 -28.87
C LEU A 77 12.38 48.91 -28.37
N ILE A 78 12.06 47.84 -29.10
CA ILE A 78 11.00 46.90 -28.68
C ILE A 78 11.36 46.25 -27.33
N HIS A 79 12.60 45.84 -27.16
CA HIS A 79 13.04 45.23 -25.90
C HIS A 79 13.00 46.23 -24.73
N GLU A 80 13.43 47.49 -24.93
CA GLU A 80 13.31 48.55 -23.91
C GLU A 80 11.86 48.78 -23.47
N LYS A 81 10.90 48.72 -24.38
CA LYS A 81 9.47 48.94 -24.09
C LYS A 81 8.76 47.71 -23.51
N THR A 82 9.27 46.50 -23.81
CA THR A 82 8.54 45.25 -23.48
C THR A 82 9.22 44.41 -22.42
N GLY A 83 10.44 44.79 -22.00
CA GLY A 83 11.27 43.98 -21.08
C GLY A 83 11.64 42.62 -21.65
N GLY A 84 11.45 42.37 -22.95
CA GLY A 84 11.68 41.10 -23.60
C GLY A 84 10.61 40.03 -23.32
N ASN A 85 9.47 40.38 -22.74
CA ASN A 85 8.36 39.44 -22.57
C ASN A 85 7.83 39.03 -23.97
N PRO A 86 7.78 37.73 -24.31
CA PRO A 86 7.43 37.27 -25.65
C PRO A 86 6.06 37.76 -26.16
N LEU A 87 5.04 37.72 -25.27
CA LEU A 87 3.71 38.21 -25.62
C LEU A 87 3.73 39.71 -25.88
N PHE A 88 4.39 40.47 -24.99
CA PHE A 88 4.42 41.91 -25.11
C PHE A 88 5.25 42.37 -26.33
N VAL A 89 6.34 41.67 -26.66
CA VAL A 89 7.10 41.89 -27.90
C VAL A 89 6.20 41.70 -29.11
N HIS A 90 5.38 40.66 -29.14
CA HIS A 90 4.49 40.39 -30.26
C HIS A 90 3.36 41.42 -30.38
N GLU A 91 2.67 41.73 -29.29
CA GLU A 91 1.56 42.69 -29.30
C GLU A 91 2.05 44.13 -29.57
N PHE A 92 3.17 44.53 -28.98
CA PHE A 92 3.79 45.83 -29.24
C PHE A 92 4.21 45.97 -30.72
N PHE A 93 4.85 44.95 -31.29
CA PHE A 93 5.22 44.95 -32.69
C PHE A 93 3.99 45.05 -33.59
N ARG A 94 2.95 44.31 -33.30
CA ARG A 94 1.70 44.38 -34.05
C ARG A 94 1.07 45.78 -33.99
N ARG A 95 1.04 46.39 -32.81
CA ARG A 95 0.52 47.75 -32.64
C ARG A 95 1.26 48.75 -33.47
N ILE A 96 2.60 48.73 -33.50
CA ILE A 96 3.38 49.69 -34.34
C ILE A 96 3.20 49.46 -35.85
N VAL A 97 2.85 48.23 -36.26
CA VAL A 97 2.47 47.93 -37.66
C VAL A 97 1.08 48.46 -37.96
N ASP A 98 0.10 48.24 -37.10
CA ASP A 98 -1.28 48.70 -37.24
C ASP A 98 -1.34 50.26 -37.26
N ASP A 99 -0.51 50.91 -36.44
CA ASP A 99 -0.36 52.34 -36.40
C ASP A 99 0.40 52.93 -37.64
N GLY A 100 0.81 52.07 -38.58
CA GLY A 100 1.52 52.47 -39.79
C GLY A 100 2.96 52.94 -39.56
N LEU A 101 3.55 52.73 -38.37
CA LEU A 101 4.92 53.12 -38.04
C LEU A 101 5.98 52.14 -38.56
N VAL A 102 5.53 50.93 -38.90
CA VAL A 102 6.31 49.91 -39.60
C VAL A 102 5.53 49.44 -40.81
N VAL A 103 6.05 49.72 -41.98
CA VAL A 103 5.35 49.54 -43.29
C VAL A 103 6.22 48.74 -44.24
N HIS A 104 5.64 47.84 -44.99
CA HIS A 104 6.31 47.14 -46.08
C HIS A 104 6.14 47.91 -47.37
N ASN A 105 7.22 48.44 -47.85
CA ASN A 105 7.23 49.17 -49.16
C ASN A 105 7.26 48.13 -50.31
N LYS A 106 6.09 47.88 -50.91
CA LYS A 106 5.91 46.88 -51.99
C LYS A 106 6.76 47.22 -53.26
N TYR A 107 7.16 48.44 -53.46
CA TYR A 107 7.95 48.85 -54.65
C TYR A 107 9.44 48.53 -54.45
N GLN A 108 9.94 48.55 -53.21
CA GLN A 108 11.34 48.33 -52.91
C GLN A 108 11.57 47.00 -52.29
N ASP A 109 10.50 46.23 -52.00
CA ASP A 109 10.47 44.97 -51.25
C ASP A 109 11.25 45.07 -49.93
N LYS A 110 11.06 46.18 -49.21
CA LYS A 110 11.74 46.44 -47.93
C LYS A 110 10.80 46.99 -46.90
N TRP A 111 11.05 46.57 -45.64
CA TRP A 111 10.39 47.16 -44.50
C TRP A 111 11.00 48.48 -44.12
N GLN A 112 10.17 49.51 -43.88
CA GLN A 112 10.53 50.85 -43.44
C GLN A 112 9.90 51.13 -42.09
N TYR A 113 10.67 51.72 -41.17
CA TYR A 113 10.20 52.08 -39.85
C TYR A 113 10.83 53.39 -39.38
N ASP A 114 10.06 54.18 -38.61
CA ASP A 114 10.50 55.42 -38.00
C ASP A 114 10.72 55.21 -36.48
N LEU A 115 11.98 55.05 -36.06
CA LEU A 115 12.35 54.88 -34.67
C LEU A 115 12.00 56.09 -33.79
N GLN A 116 12.04 57.29 -34.31
CA GLN A 116 11.73 58.54 -33.57
C GLN A 116 10.23 58.64 -33.33
N ALA A 117 9.42 58.34 -34.32
CA ALA A 117 7.97 58.31 -34.21
C ALA A 117 7.49 57.19 -33.21
N ILE A 118 8.13 56.02 -33.27
CA ILE A 118 7.82 54.93 -32.33
C ILE A 118 8.18 55.31 -30.88
N ARG A 119 9.33 55.98 -30.66
CA ARG A 119 9.73 56.47 -29.33
C ARG A 119 8.84 57.57 -28.80
N ALA A 120 8.40 58.48 -29.65
CA ALA A 120 7.59 59.65 -29.28
C ALA A 120 6.17 59.27 -28.83
N ARG A 121 5.66 58.11 -29.26
CA ARG A 121 4.38 57.61 -28.79
C ARG A 121 4.52 56.96 -27.41
N HIS A 122 3.71 57.45 -26.48
CA HIS A 122 3.65 56.90 -25.12
C HIS A 122 2.81 55.60 -25.11
N TYR A 123 3.43 54.46 -25.45
CA TYR A 123 2.82 53.18 -25.22
C TYR A 123 2.96 52.79 -23.76
N THR A 124 1.88 52.23 -23.17
CA THR A 124 1.90 51.73 -21.78
C THR A 124 2.86 50.57 -21.60
N GLU A 125 3.55 50.53 -20.48
CA GLU A 125 4.48 49.44 -20.11
C GLU A 125 3.76 48.19 -19.62
N ASN A 126 2.41 48.16 -19.60
CA ASN A 126 1.59 47.06 -19.11
C ASN A 126 0.83 46.36 -20.26
N VAL A 127 1.08 45.08 -20.47
CA VAL A 127 0.41 44.23 -21.47
C VAL A 127 -1.11 44.23 -21.31
N VAL A 128 -1.61 44.25 -20.07
CA VAL A 128 -3.05 44.22 -19.78
C VAL A 128 -3.72 45.52 -20.31
N THR A 129 -3.06 46.66 -20.16
CA THR A 129 -3.58 47.94 -20.62
C THR A 129 -3.66 47.97 -22.15
N LEU A 130 -2.64 47.49 -22.88
CA LEU A 130 -2.68 47.38 -24.33
C LEU A 130 -3.80 46.45 -24.85
N VAL A 131 -4.01 45.35 -24.14
CA VAL A 131 -5.10 44.41 -24.47
C VAL A 131 -6.45 45.07 -24.17
N LEU A 132 -6.57 45.84 -23.06
CA LEU A 132 -7.79 46.58 -22.72
C LEU A 132 -8.14 47.62 -23.78
N GLU A 133 -7.19 48.46 -24.22
CA GLU A 133 -7.39 49.43 -25.32
C GLU A 133 -7.93 48.73 -26.57
N LYS A 134 -7.36 47.58 -26.93
CA LYS A 134 -7.79 46.78 -28.07
C LYS A 134 -9.18 46.18 -27.91
N LEU A 135 -9.53 45.79 -26.68
CA LEU A 135 -10.88 45.31 -26.36
C LEU A 135 -11.91 46.45 -26.39
N GLU A 136 -11.54 47.66 -25.97
CA GLU A 136 -12.39 48.84 -26.00
C GLU A 136 -12.72 49.31 -27.45
N GLU A 137 -11.83 49.06 -28.42
CA GLU A 137 -12.06 49.31 -29.82
C GLU A 137 -13.05 48.35 -30.50
N MET A 138 -13.41 47.21 -29.80
CA MET A 138 -14.31 46.22 -30.34
C MET A 138 -15.80 46.57 -30.18
N PRO A 139 -16.68 46.01 -31.04
CA PRO A 139 -18.12 46.19 -30.90
C PRO A 139 -18.59 45.80 -29.49
N ASP A 140 -19.60 46.53 -28.97
CA ASP A 140 -20.15 46.32 -27.62
C ASP A 140 -20.59 44.86 -27.36
N GLU A 141 -21.19 44.25 -28.37
CA GLU A 141 -21.66 42.85 -28.29
C GLU A 141 -20.47 41.89 -28.16
N THR A 142 -19.39 42.10 -28.92
CA THR A 142 -18.14 41.34 -28.83
C THR A 142 -17.51 41.49 -27.44
N ARG A 143 -17.45 42.70 -26.89
CA ARG A 143 -16.88 42.98 -25.56
C ARG A 143 -17.63 42.29 -24.45
N ARG A 144 -18.98 42.38 -24.43
CA ARG A 144 -19.84 41.72 -23.46
C ARG A 144 -19.68 40.21 -23.52
N LEU A 145 -19.61 39.66 -24.72
CA LEU A 145 -19.46 38.23 -24.92
C LEU A 145 -18.08 37.71 -24.45
N LEU A 146 -17.00 38.47 -24.75
CA LEU A 146 -15.66 38.16 -24.23
C LEU A 146 -15.62 38.22 -22.70
N GLY A 147 -16.27 39.20 -22.07
CA GLY A 147 -16.40 39.26 -20.63
C GLY A 147 -17.14 38.05 -20.05
N SER A 148 -18.24 37.66 -20.71
CA SER A 148 -19.00 36.46 -20.32
C SER A 148 -18.13 35.17 -20.41
N ILE A 149 -17.40 34.99 -21.50
CA ILE A 149 -16.44 33.91 -21.72
C ILE A 149 -15.35 33.95 -20.65
N ALA A 150 -14.81 35.11 -20.33
CA ALA A 150 -13.77 35.25 -19.30
C ALA A 150 -14.28 34.86 -17.91
N CYS A 151 -15.55 35.11 -17.59
CA CYS A 151 -16.21 34.70 -16.35
C CYS A 151 -16.42 33.17 -16.28
N LEU A 152 -16.67 32.52 -17.39
CA LEU A 152 -16.87 31.09 -17.49
C LEU A 152 -15.57 30.29 -17.40
N GLY A 153 -14.44 30.89 -17.77
CA GLY A 153 -13.11 30.26 -17.76
C GLY A 153 -12.34 30.52 -19.06
N GLY A 154 -11.04 30.33 -19.05
CA GLY A 154 -10.15 30.55 -20.20
C GLY A 154 -10.44 29.67 -21.41
N THR A 155 -11.06 28.52 -21.18
CA THR A 155 -11.50 27.54 -22.18
C THR A 155 -12.87 27.00 -21.79
N GLY A 156 -13.70 26.64 -22.77
CA GLY A 156 -15.01 26.07 -22.48
C GLY A 156 -15.77 25.61 -23.71
N GLU A 157 -16.93 25.00 -23.48
CA GLU A 157 -17.81 24.49 -24.52
C GLU A 157 -18.76 25.61 -25.00
N LEU A 158 -18.94 25.70 -26.29
CA LEU A 158 -19.86 26.70 -26.91
C LEU A 158 -21.31 26.46 -26.47
N GLU A 159 -21.74 25.20 -26.26
CA GLU A 159 -23.08 24.89 -25.83
C GLU A 159 -23.39 25.46 -24.44
N MET A 160 -22.47 25.38 -23.50
CA MET A 160 -22.59 25.99 -22.18
C MET A 160 -22.66 27.52 -22.28
N LEU A 161 -21.82 28.12 -23.12
CA LEU A 161 -21.84 29.56 -23.37
C LEU A 161 -23.21 30.00 -23.94
N CYS A 162 -23.76 29.27 -24.93
CA CYS A 162 -25.09 29.54 -25.49
C CYS A 162 -26.18 29.56 -24.39
N ARG A 163 -26.14 28.59 -23.47
CA ARG A 163 -27.11 28.51 -22.36
C ARG A 163 -26.95 29.68 -21.37
N VAL A 164 -25.74 30.13 -21.09
CA VAL A 164 -25.47 31.22 -20.14
C VAL A 164 -25.87 32.56 -20.70
N VAL A 165 -25.55 32.83 -21.98
CA VAL A 165 -25.82 34.15 -22.60
C VAL A 165 -27.14 34.20 -23.37
N GLY A 166 -27.82 33.08 -23.57
CA GLY A 166 -29.12 32.98 -24.27
C GLY A 166 -29.04 33.23 -25.80
N MET A 167 -27.88 32.96 -26.43
CA MET A 167 -27.63 33.14 -27.85
C MET A 167 -27.41 31.76 -28.52
N SER A 168 -27.74 31.70 -29.82
CA SER A 168 -27.41 30.54 -30.66
C SER A 168 -25.92 30.48 -31.00
N VAL A 169 -25.42 29.27 -31.35
CA VAL A 169 -24.03 29.09 -31.81
C VAL A 169 -23.67 29.98 -32.96
N ALA A 170 -24.61 30.23 -33.91
CA ALA A 170 -24.40 31.07 -35.09
C ALA A 170 -24.23 32.54 -34.68
N GLU A 171 -25.07 33.06 -33.78
CA GLU A 171 -24.97 34.44 -33.26
C GLU A 171 -23.66 34.64 -32.49
N ILE A 172 -23.28 33.68 -31.61
CA ILE A 172 -22.01 33.74 -30.87
C ILE A 172 -20.80 33.79 -31.83
N ARG A 173 -20.81 32.94 -32.87
CA ARG A 173 -19.72 32.92 -33.86
C ARG A 173 -19.64 34.21 -34.61
N TYR A 174 -20.78 34.81 -34.97
CA TYR A 174 -20.83 36.11 -35.65
C TYR A 174 -20.32 37.21 -34.72
N ALA A 175 -20.80 37.29 -33.51
CA ALA A 175 -20.40 38.32 -32.55
C ALA A 175 -18.93 38.20 -32.11
N LEU A 176 -18.35 36.99 -32.05
CA LEU A 176 -16.95 36.77 -31.70
C LEU A 176 -16.00 36.89 -32.91
N HIS A 177 -16.50 37.01 -34.15
CA HIS A 177 -15.67 37.10 -35.35
C HIS A 177 -14.60 38.21 -35.28
N PRO A 178 -14.88 39.44 -34.81
CA PRO A 178 -13.86 40.48 -34.62
C PRO A 178 -12.75 40.08 -33.67
N ALA A 179 -13.07 39.38 -32.56
CA ALA A 179 -12.10 38.91 -31.59
C ALA A 179 -11.24 37.75 -32.13
N VAL A 180 -11.81 36.86 -32.96
CA VAL A 180 -11.07 35.81 -33.65
C VAL A 180 -10.10 36.39 -34.65
N MET A 181 -10.55 37.39 -35.49
CA MET A 181 -9.68 38.07 -36.43
C MET A 181 -8.56 38.85 -35.74
N ALA A 182 -8.83 39.39 -34.56
CA ALA A 182 -7.86 40.01 -33.69
C ALA A 182 -6.95 39.04 -32.95
N GLN A 183 -7.15 37.72 -33.10
CA GLN A 183 -6.40 36.65 -32.43
C GLN A 183 -6.45 36.72 -30.91
N LEU A 184 -7.54 37.18 -30.32
CA LEU A 184 -7.77 37.22 -28.89
C LEU A 184 -8.37 35.92 -28.38
N ILE A 185 -9.14 35.22 -29.22
CA ILE A 185 -9.80 33.97 -28.93
C ILE A 185 -9.70 33.02 -30.12
N VAL A 186 -9.64 31.72 -29.83
CA VAL A 186 -9.72 30.64 -30.81
C VAL A 186 -11.08 29.99 -30.67
N LEU A 187 -11.79 29.81 -31.77
CA LEU A 187 -13.06 29.08 -31.84
C LEU A 187 -12.89 27.83 -32.67
N THR A 188 -13.28 26.70 -32.10
CA THR A 188 -13.45 25.43 -32.80
C THR A 188 -14.92 25.15 -33.07
N GLU A 189 -15.27 24.00 -33.61
CA GLU A 189 -16.68 23.60 -33.81
C GLU A 189 -17.49 23.54 -32.50
N LYS A 190 -16.87 23.12 -31.40
CA LYS A 190 -17.55 22.84 -30.12
C LYS A 190 -17.03 23.65 -28.94
N ALA A 191 -15.88 24.29 -29.06
CA ALA A 191 -15.21 24.91 -27.94
C ALA A 191 -14.61 26.29 -28.29
N TYR A 192 -14.37 27.06 -27.24
CA TYR A 192 -13.60 28.33 -27.31
C TYR A 192 -12.39 28.25 -26.38
N SER A 193 -11.38 29.06 -26.69
CA SER A 193 -10.20 29.24 -25.86
C SER A 193 -9.63 30.65 -26.04
N PHE A 194 -9.32 31.35 -24.96
CA PHE A 194 -8.49 32.54 -25.04
C PHE A 194 -7.10 32.17 -25.53
N THR A 195 -6.52 33.04 -26.37
CA THR A 195 -5.15 32.81 -26.86
C THR A 195 -4.11 33.00 -25.75
N HIS A 196 -4.46 33.76 -24.72
CA HIS A 196 -3.61 34.02 -23.58
C HIS A 196 -4.43 34.40 -22.33
N ASP A 197 -3.96 34.02 -21.12
CA ASP A 197 -4.61 34.36 -19.86
C ASP A 197 -4.73 35.88 -19.60
N ARG A 198 -3.79 36.70 -20.12
CA ARG A 198 -3.88 38.15 -20.01
C ARG A 198 -5.05 38.74 -20.80
N VAL A 199 -5.43 38.11 -21.90
CA VAL A 199 -6.62 38.52 -22.67
C VAL A 199 -7.88 38.18 -21.85
N GLN A 200 -7.91 37.03 -21.22
CA GLN A 200 -9.00 36.66 -20.30
C GLN A 200 -9.11 37.67 -19.15
N GLU A 201 -7.99 37.97 -18.49
CA GLU A 201 -7.91 38.91 -17.37
C GLU A 201 -8.43 40.30 -17.77
N ALA A 202 -8.01 40.81 -18.92
CA ALA A 202 -8.48 42.06 -19.46
C ALA A 202 -9.98 42.04 -19.83
N ALA A 203 -10.45 40.99 -20.48
CA ALA A 203 -11.86 40.80 -20.79
C ALA A 203 -12.74 40.71 -19.53
N PHE A 204 -12.26 40.01 -18.50
CA PHE A 204 -12.93 39.91 -17.19
C PHE A 204 -13.00 41.30 -16.47
N ALA A 205 -11.98 42.13 -16.64
CA ALA A 205 -11.94 43.46 -16.05
C ALA A 205 -12.99 44.42 -16.66
N LEU A 206 -13.45 44.16 -17.90
CA LEU A 206 -14.48 44.95 -18.55
C LEU A 206 -15.88 44.83 -17.89
N LEU A 207 -16.16 43.73 -17.22
CA LEU A 207 -17.44 43.51 -16.57
C LEU A 207 -17.51 44.29 -15.24
N ASP A 208 -18.65 44.90 -14.98
CA ASP A 208 -18.93 45.45 -13.67
C ASP A 208 -19.24 44.36 -12.59
N ARG A 209 -19.33 44.77 -11.32
CA ARG A 209 -19.57 43.84 -10.21
C ARG A 209 -20.91 43.13 -10.33
N HIS A 210 -21.93 43.81 -10.81
CA HIS A 210 -23.28 43.27 -10.92
C HIS A 210 -23.35 42.23 -12.06
N GLU A 211 -22.77 42.56 -13.20
CA GLU A 211 -22.67 41.67 -14.36
C GLU A 211 -21.90 40.40 -14.02
N LYS A 212 -20.75 40.52 -13.32
CA LYS A 212 -19.98 39.34 -12.82
C LYS A 212 -20.84 38.47 -11.96
N SER A 213 -21.49 39.02 -10.95
CA SER A 213 -22.32 38.27 -10.03
C SER A 213 -23.49 37.57 -10.73
N HIS A 214 -24.13 38.24 -11.67
CA HIS A 214 -25.23 37.67 -12.46
C HIS A 214 -24.78 36.48 -13.32
N LEU A 215 -23.65 36.63 -14.02
CA LEU A 215 -23.08 35.55 -14.83
C LEU A 215 -22.64 34.34 -13.97
N HIS A 216 -21.99 34.58 -12.85
CA HIS A 216 -21.64 33.52 -11.92
C HIS A 216 -22.87 32.81 -11.39
N LEU A 217 -23.95 33.53 -11.02
CA LEU A 217 -25.17 32.93 -10.50
C LEU A 217 -25.90 32.09 -11.56
N THR A 218 -26.01 32.60 -12.79
CA THR A 218 -26.60 31.89 -13.92
C THR A 218 -25.81 30.62 -14.22
N THR A 219 -24.49 30.70 -14.27
CA THR A 219 -23.60 29.58 -14.52
C THR A 219 -23.69 28.54 -13.41
N ALA A 220 -23.67 28.99 -12.13
CA ALA A 220 -23.83 28.11 -10.98
C ALA A 220 -25.12 27.31 -11.05
N SER A 221 -26.24 27.95 -11.41
CA SER A 221 -27.56 27.32 -11.53
C SER A 221 -27.59 26.25 -12.64
N LEU A 222 -27.04 26.54 -13.82
CA LEU A 222 -26.96 25.62 -14.94
C LEU A 222 -26.05 24.42 -14.63
N LEU A 223 -24.88 24.68 -14.02
CA LEU A 223 -23.95 23.61 -13.62
C LEU A 223 -24.50 22.75 -12.49
N ALA A 224 -25.25 23.35 -11.53
CA ALA A 224 -25.90 22.59 -10.45
C ALA A 224 -26.95 21.61 -10.98
N GLU A 225 -27.72 22.02 -11.99
CA GLU A 225 -28.69 21.16 -12.67
C GLU A 225 -27.98 20.02 -13.40
N ALA A 226 -26.92 20.31 -14.17
CA ALA A 226 -26.11 19.31 -14.86
C ALA A 226 -25.40 18.35 -13.88
N ALA A 227 -24.89 18.84 -12.75
CA ALA A 227 -24.22 18.03 -11.72
C ALA A 227 -25.15 17.05 -11.00
N ARG A 228 -26.46 17.32 -10.95
CA ARG A 228 -27.46 16.37 -10.41
C ARG A 228 -27.71 15.19 -11.35
N GLN A 229 -27.48 15.35 -12.63
CA GLN A 229 -27.71 14.33 -13.67
C GLN A 229 -26.42 13.54 -13.99
N ALA A 230 -25.25 14.11 -13.73
CA ALA A 230 -23.96 13.52 -14.06
C ALA A 230 -23.31 12.82 -12.84
N ALA A 231 -22.68 11.67 -13.08
CA ALA A 231 -21.96 10.93 -12.05
C ALA A 231 -20.58 11.55 -11.67
N GLY A 232 -20.12 12.60 -12.37
CA GLY A 232 -18.79 13.19 -12.19
C GLY A 232 -18.72 14.32 -11.15
N ASN A 233 -17.55 14.50 -10.52
CA ASN A 233 -17.31 15.54 -9.52
C ASN A 233 -16.99 16.92 -10.12
N GLU A 234 -16.50 16.98 -11.36
CA GLU A 234 -15.99 18.20 -11.97
C GLU A 234 -17.05 19.32 -12.06
N LEU A 235 -18.25 18.96 -12.55
CA LEU A 235 -19.34 19.93 -12.67
C LEU A 235 -19.81 20.45 -11.31
N LEU A 236 -19.76 19.61 -10.28
CA LEU A 236 -20.11 20.00 -8.91
C LEU A 236 -19.13 21.03 -8.36
N PHE A 237 -17.83 20.78 -8.48
CA PHE A 237 -16.81 21.71 -7.97
C PHE A 237 -16.82 23.04 -8.74
N ARG A 238 -17.00 23.00 -10.05
CA ARG A 238 -17.17 24.22 -10.86
C ARG A 238 -18.42 25.00 -10.45
N ALA A 239 -19.54 24.32 -10.21
CA ALA A 239 -20.75 24.98 -9.75
C ALA A 239 -20.52 25.74 -8.42
N VAL A 240 -19.89 25.09 -7.44
CA VAL A 240 -19.62 25.72 -6.13
C VAL A 240 -18.61 26.86 -6.24
N HIS A 241 -17.62 26.77 -7.13
CA HIS A 241 -16.72 27.90 -7.40
C HIS A 241 -17.49 29.15 -7.87
N HIS A 242 -18.45 29.00 -8.78
CA HIS A 242 -19.30 30.12 -9.23
C HIS A 242 -20.28 30.58 -8.13
N VAL A 243 -20.78 29.69 -7.26
CA VAL A 243 -21.56 30.05 -6.08
C VAL A 243 -20.75 30.93 -5.15
N THR A 244 -19.50 30.55 -4.86
CA THR A 244 -18.60 31.32 -3.99
C THR A 244 -18.35 32.72 -4.53
N ALA A 245 -18.19 32.85 -5.85
CA ALA A 245 -17.99 34.15 -6.52
C ALA A 245 -19.23 35.05 -6.54
N ALA A 246 -20.43 34.48 -6.37
CA ALA A 246 -21.71 35.20 -6.41
C ALA A 246 -22.41 35.32 -5.03
N LEU A 247 -21.77 34.95 -3.93
CA LEU A 247 -22.35 34.83 -2.59
C LEU A 247 -23.22 36.02 -2.17
N ASP A 248 -22.73 37.24 -2.40
CA ASP A 248 -23.40 38.50 -2.02
C ASP A 248 -24.73 38.72 -2.77
N SER A 249 -24.89 38.11 -3.94
CA SER A 249 -26.00 38.33 -4.86
C SER A 249 -27.11 37.28 -4.78
N ILE A 250 -26.92 36.23 -3.98
CA ILE A 250 -27.90 35.14 -3.85
C ILE A 250 -28.99 35.53 -2.86
N GLN A 251 -30.16 35.95 -3.32
CA GLN A 251 -31.21 36.51 -2.50
C GLN A 251 -32.41 35.59 -2.16
N PRO A 252 -32.99 34.79 -3.08
CA PRO A 252 -34.13 33.96 -2.73
C PRO A 252 -33.75 32.81 -1.78
N ALA A 253 -34.48 32.68 -0.67
CA ALA A 253 -34.23 31.62 0.33
C ALA A 253 -34.16 30.19 -0.23
N PRO A 254 -35.02 29.76 -1.18
CA PRO A 254 -34.89 28.43 -1.79
C PRO A 254 -33.59 28.23 -2.56
N GLN A 255 -33.08 29.24 -3.25
CA GLN A 255 -31.85 29.19 -4.01
C GLN A 255 -30.62 29.12 -3.07
N ARG A 256 -30.64 29.88 -1.97
CA ARG A 256 -29.60 29.80 -0.93
C ARG A 256 -29.52 28.40 -0.34
N GLN A 257 -30.66 27.81 -0.02
CA GLN A 257 -30.71 26.44 0.52
C GLN A 257 -30.15 25.42 -0.48
N MET A 258 -30.56 25.51 -1.74
CA MET A 258 -30.06 24.63 -2.80
C MET A 258 -28.54 24.70 -2.95
N PHE A 259 -27.96 25.90 -2.98
CA PHE A 259 -26.51 26.07 -3.11
C PHE A 259 -25.76 25.68 -1.84
N ARG A 260 -26.38 25.84 -0.66
CA ARG A 260 -25.82 25.35 0.58
C ARG A 260 -25.67 23.83 0.59
N GLU A 261 -26.72 23.12 0.18
CA GLU A 261 -26.69 21.64 0.05
C GLU A 261 -25.65 21.19 -0.98
N LEU A 262 -25.57 21.90 -2.11
CA LEU A 262 -24.59 21.63 -3.16
C LEU A 262 -23.15 21.82 -2.64
N SER A 263 -22.90 22.90 -1.88
CA SER A 263 -21.59 23.18 -1.31
C SER A 263 -21.19 22.16 -0.25
N LEU A 264 -22.14 21.71 0.59
CA LEU A 264 -21.92 20.63 1.53
C LEU A 264 -21.60 19.30 0.82
N LEU A 265 -22.30 18.99 -0.27
CA LEU A 265 -22.02 17.80 -1.08
C LEU A 265 -20.61 17.87 -1.69
N ALA A 266 -20.21 19.05 -2.20
CA ALA A 266 -18.87 19.27 -2.72
C ALA A 266 -17.80 19.10 -1.63
N ALA A 267 -18.03 19.65 -0.44
CA ALA A 267 -17.14 19.49 0.70
C ALA A 267 -16.92 18.01 1.05
N ARG A 268 -17.99 17.23 1.13
CA ARG A 268 -17.91 15.79 1.40
C ARG A 268 -17.16 15.02 0.32
N ARG A 269 -17.35 15.37 -0.94
CA ARG A 269 -16.64 14.74 -2.06
C ARG A 269 -15.16 15.12 -2.09
N ALA A 270 -14.82 16.38 -1.84
CA ALA A 270 -13.44 16.85 -1.72
C ALA A 270 -12.72 16.15 -0.54
N LYS A 271 -13.38 16.05 0.61
CA LYS A 271 -12.88 15.32 1.78
C LYS A 271 -12.58 13.85 1.47
N ARG A 272 -13.47 13.16 0.74
CA ARG A 272 -13.26 11.76 0.31
C ARG A 272 -12.07 11.60 -0.65
N SER A 273 -11.77 12.61 -1.45
CA SER A 273 -10.59 12.61 -2.32
C SER A 273 -9.31 13.13 -1.65
N GLY A 274 -9.35 13.42 -0.34
CA GLY A 274 -8.21 13.91 0.44
C GLY A 274 -7.90 15.40 0.26
N ASP A 275 -8.73 16.15 -0.47
CA ASP A 275 -8.58 17.60 -0.65
C ASP A 275 -9.30 18.37 0.46
N TYR A 276 -8.70 18.34 1.65
CA TYR A 276 -9.28 18.94 2.86
C TYR A 276 -9.34 20.48 2.80
N LEU A 277 -8.41 21.13 2.11
CA LEU A 277 -8.41 22.60 1.98
C LEU A 277 -9.57 23.08 1.12
N SER A 278 -9.81 22.44 -0.03
CA SER A 278 -10.99 22.75 -0.85
C SER A 278 -12.28 22.41 -0.09
N ALA A 279 -12.29 21.30 0.66
CA ALA A 279 -13.44 20.94 1.50
C ALA A 279 -13.77 22.03 2.52
N LEU A 280 -12.78 22.59 3.22
CA LEU A 280 -12.96 23.72 4.17
C LEU A 280 -13.49 24.96 3.46
N SER A 281 -12.99 25.31 2.27
CA SER A 281 -13.50 26.44 1.48
C SER A 281 -14.98 26.25 1.10
N TYR A 282 -15.37 25.03 0.72
CA TYR A 282 -16.78 24.72 0.40
C TYR A 282 -17.68 24.74 1.63
N ILE A 283 -17.17 24.33 2.81
CA ILE A 283 -17.89 24.46 4.09
C ILE A 283 -18.11 25.93 4.44
N GLN A 284 -17.10 26.79 4.26
CA GLN A 284 -17.24 28.23 4.47
C GLN A 284 -18.29 28.84 3.54
N THR A 285 -18.30 28.44 2.26
CA THR A 285 -19.33 28.86 1.30
C THR A 285 -20.73 28.42 1.76
N ALA A 286 -20.88 27.15 2.21
CA ALA A 286 -22.14 26.63 2.74
C ALA A 286 -22.60 27.39 4.01
N ARG A 287 -21.68 27.74 4.89
CA ARG A 287 -21.96 28.52 6.09
C ARG A 287 -22.42 29.94 5.77
N ALA A 288 -21.79 30.64 4.84
CA ALA A 288 -22.17 31.97 4.37
C ALA A 288 -23.59 32.01 3.73
N LEU A 289 -24.05 30.88 3.19
CA LEU A 289 -25.41 30.74 2.61
C LEU A 289 -26.48 30.40 3.65
N GLY A 290 -26.12 30.03 4.88
CA GLY A 290 -27.04 29.63 5.94
C GLY A 290 -27.48 30.78 6.84
N ASN A 291 -28.48 30.48 7.70
CA ASN A 291 -28.83 31.33 8.84
C ASN A 291 -28.17 30.75 10.09
N ALA A 292 -27.43 31.53 10.84
CA ALA A 292 -26.73 31.08 12.05
C ALA A 292 -27.68 30.44 13.08
N GLY A 293 -27.29 29.28 13.64
CA GLY A 293 -27.98 28.65 14.78
C GLY A 293 -29.00 27.56 14.40
N THR A 294 -28.99 27.03 13.21
CA THR A 294 -29.87 25.91 12.83
C THR A 294 -29.19 24.53 13.03
N VAL A 295 -29.97 23.44 13.20
CA VAL A 295 -29.46 22.04 13.28
C VAL A 295 -28.56 21.69 12.08
N SER A 296 -28.78 22.30 10.92
CA SER A 296 -27.95 22.19 9.73
C SER A 296 -26.53 22.76 9.92
N ASP A 297 -26.28 23.62 10.91
CA ASP A 297 -24.95 24.17 11.16
C ASP A 297 -24.06 23.18 11.90
N PHE A 298 -24.62 22.31 12.76
CA PHE A 298 -23.86 21.24 13.43
C PHE A 298 -23.27 20.22 12.46
N MET A 299 -23.98 19.93 11.35
CA MET A 299 -23.42 19.06 10.31
C MET A 299 -22.22 19.71 9.60
N LEU A 300 -22.26 21.03 9.40
CA LEU A 300 -21.10 21.76 8.86
C LEU A 300 -19.93 21.75 9.83
N ASP A 301 -20.21 21.94 11.13
CA ASP A 301 -19.19 21.93 12.19
C ASP A 301 -18.50 20.56 12.28
N ILE A 302 -19.26 19.45 12.15
CA ILE A 302 -18.70 18.09 12.12
C ILE A 302 -17.82 17.87 10.87
N GLU A 303 -18.27 18.33 9.69
CA GLU A 303 -17.46 18.19 8.47
C GLU A 303 -16.19 19.06 8.56
N GLU A 304 -16.28 20.27 9.12
CA GLU A 304 -15.14 21.16 9.41
C GLU A 304 -14.18 20.47 10.37
N ALA A 305 -14.68 20.00 11.53
CA ALA A 305 -13.87 19.29 12.51
C ALA A 305 -13.16 18.07 11.91
N GLY A 306 -13.83 17.31 11.05
CA GLY A 306 -13.22 16.18 10.34
C GLY A 306 -12.12 16.57 9.35
N CYS A 307 -12.24 17.73 8.69
CA CYS A 307 -11.18 18.26 7.82
C CYS A 307 -9.99 18.80 8.62
N GLU A 308 -10.25 19.54 9.70
CA GLU A 308 -9.22 20.06 10.60
C GLU A 308 -8.42 18.93 11.28
N PHE A 309 -9.13 17.86 11.70
CA PHE A 309 -8.50 16.65 12.22
C PHE A 309 -7.55 16.00 11.19
N ALA A 310 -7.99 15.87 9.95
CA ALA A 310 -7.18 15.29 8.89
C ALA A 310 -5.93 16.13 8.54
N LEU A 311 -6.04 17.47 8.69
CA LEU A 311 -4.91 18.40 8.53
C LEU A 311 -3.96 18.43 9.75
N GLY A 312 -4.35 17.80 10.87
CA GLY A 312 -3.55 17.76 12.10
C GLY A 312 -3.79 18.92 13.06
N HIS A 313 -4.80 19.75 12.82
CA HIS A 313 -5.18 20.89 13.69
C HIS A 313 -6.02 20.42 14.88
N LEU A 314 -5.43 19.63 15.79
CA LEU A 314 -6.14 18.91 16.87
C LEU A 314 -6.88 19.83 17.84
N GLU A 315 -6.29 20.98 18.21
CA GLU A 315 -6.93 21.94 19.13
C GLU A 315 -8.19 22.55 18.50
N ARG A 316 -8.14 22.93 17.23
CA ARG A 316 -9.31 23.44 16.51
C ARG A 316 -10.40 22.39 16.38
N THR A 317 -10.02 21.14 16.12
CA THR A 317 -10.96 20.01 16.10
C THR A 317 -11.64 19.83 17.44
N ARG A 318 -10.89 19.90 18.55
CA ARG A 318 -11.43 19.79 19.91
C ARG A 318 -12.44 20.90 20.21
N GLU A 319 -12.09 22.18 19.92
CA GLU A 319 -12.99 23.31 20.09
C GLU A 319 -14.34 23.12 19.38
N LEU A 320 -14.30 22.68 18.13
CA LEU A 320 -15.52 22.41 17.34
C LEU A 320 -16.34 21.26 17.94
N CYS A 321 -15.68 20.17 18.35
CA CYS A 321 -16.35 19.03 18.98
C CYS A 321 -17.00 19.45 20.31
N ASP A 322 -16.29 20.17 21.21
CA ASP A 322 -16.77 20.64 22.48
C ASP A 322 -17.98 21.61 22.32
N ALA A 323 -17.94 22.47 21.29
CA ALA A 323 -19.06 23.35 20.97
C ALA A 323 -20.32 22.55 20.56
N ILE A 324 -20.18 21.52 19.72
CA ILE A 324 -21.30 20.66 19.31
C ILE A 324 -21.87 19.89 20.51
N LEU A 325 -20.98 19.33 21.34
CA LEU A 325 -21.35 18.51 22.50
C LEU A 325 -22.05 19.34 23.60
N GLY A 326 -21.69 20.62 23.76
CA GLY A 326 -22.28 21.57 24.72
C GLY A 326 -23.61 22.17 24.30
N CYS A 327 -23.98 22.09 23.02
CA CYS A 327 -25.21 22.66 22.50
C CYS A 327 -26.42 21.70 22.62
N PRO A 328 -27.66 22.18 22.64
CA PRO A 328 -28.86 21.34 22.53
C PRO A 328 -29.03 20.86 21.08
N GLY A 329 -28.22 19.85 20.66
CA GLY A 329 -28.23 19.22 19.34
C GLY A 329 -28.85 17.82 19.35
N GLY A 330 -29.01 17.24 18.17
CA GLY A 330 -29.47 15.85 17.99
C GLY A 330 -28.45 14.84 18.52
N LEU A 331 -28.91 13.66 18.89
CA LEU A 331 -28.04 12.59 19.40
C LEU A 331 -27.06 12.09 18.36
N THR A 332 -27.43 12.16 17.07
CA THR A 332 -26.55 11.74 15.94
C THR A 332 -25.31 12.62 15.83
N GLU A 333 -25.51 13.94 15.85
CA GLU A 333 -24.43 14.92 15.76
C GLU A 333 -23.50 14.81 16.96
N LYS A 334 -24.05 14.62 18.15
CA LYS A 334 -23.29 14.40 19.39
C LYS A 334 -22.47 13.09 19.32
N ALA A 335 -23.02 12.02 18.76
CA ALA A 335 -22.30 10.76 18.63
C ALA A 335 -21.10 10.89 17.65
N LEU A 336 -21.29 11.60 16.54
CA LEU A 336 -20.22 11.88 15.59
C LEU A 336 -19.12 12.77 16.20
N ALA A 337 -19.50 13.83 16.92
CA ALA A 337 -18.56 14.71 17.59
C ALA A 337 -17.79 13.99 18.71
N ALA A 338 -18.48 13.16 19.50
CA ALA A 338 -17.86 12.36 20.55
C ALA A 338 -16.83 11.37 19.98
N ASN A 339 -17.16 10.70 18.84
CA ASN A 339 -16.22 9.82 18.18
C ASN A 339 -14.97 10.58 17.71
N LEU A 340 -15.15 11.74 17.09
CA LEU A 340 -14.03 12.55 16.62
C LEU A 340 -13.17 13.10 17.77
N LEU A 341 -13.80 13.50 18.90
CA LEU A 341 -13.09 13.92 20.11
C LEU A 341 -12.24 12.78 20.68
N VAL A 342 -12.76 11.56 20.70
CA VAL A 342 -12.01 10.37 21.10
C VAL A 342 -10.81 10.17 20.20
N GLU A 343 -10.96 10.33 18.88
CA GLU A 343 -9.84 10.23 17.93
C GLU A 343 -8.78 11.33 18.12
N VAL A 344 -9.18 12.55 18.57
CA VAL A 344 -8.23 13.61 18.95
C VAL A 344 -7.37 13.15 20.12
N TYR A 345 -7.97 12.61 21.19
CA TYR A 345 -7.21 12.09 22.33
C TYR A 345 -6.28 10.94 21.93
N ILE A 346 -6.70 10.10 20.98
CA ILE A 346 -5.86 9.06 20.39
C ILE A 346 -4.57 9.65 19.78
N ARG A 347 -4.72 10.66 18.94
CA ARG A 347 -3.58 11.31 18.30
C ARG A 347 -2.67 12.05 19.28
N GLN A 348 -3.21 12.47 20.42
CA GLN A 348 -2.45 13.07 21.50
C GLN A 348 -1.77 12.03 22.41
N SER A 349 -1.92 10.73 22.10
CA SER A 349 -1.42 9.59 22.89
C SER A 349 -1.97 9.53 24.32
N ASP A 350 -3.15 10.12 24.57
CA ASP A 350 -3.85 10.06 25.86
C ASP A 350 -4.95 9.01 25.83
N SER A 351 -4.53 7.74 25.93
CA SER A 351 -5.42 6.58 25.86
C SER A 351 -6.45 6.56 27.01
N ARG A 352 -6.08 7.10 28.19
CA ARG A 352 -6.96 7.14 29.34
C ARG A 352 -8.11 8.12 29.14
N LEU A 353 -7.82 9.37 28.73
CA LEU A 353 -8.85 10.35 28.43
C LEU A 353 -9.75 9.91 27.26
N ALA A 354 -9.15 9.27 26.24
CA ALA A 354 -9.93 8.73 25.12
C ALA A 354 -10.96 7.69 25.58
N LEU A 355 -10.56 6.75 26.43
CA LEU A 355 -11.46 5.72 26.95
C LEU A 355 -12.51 6.31 27.89
N GLU A 356 -12.12 7.17 28.84
CA GLU A 356 -13.03 7.84 29.77
C GLU A 356 -14.11 8.64 29.02
N ALA A 357 -13.69 9.44 28.02
CA ALA A 357 -14.61 10.18 27.18
C ALA A 357 -15.57 9.28 26.40
N ALA A 358 -15.05 8.19 25.79
CA ALA A 358 -15.88 7.25 25.04
C ALA A 358 -16.94 6.59 25.95
N LEU A 359 -16.56 6.09 27.12
CA LEU A 359 -17.47 5.45 28.05
C LEU A 359 -18.51 6.43 28.63
N CYS A 360 -18.11 7.68 28.91
CA CYS A 360 -19.03 8.74 29.35
C CYS A 360 -20.13 8.99 28.29
N TRP A 361 -19.74 9.17 27.03
CA TRP A 361 -20.70 9.40 25.95
C TRP A 361 -21.55 8.18 25.65
N LEU A 362 -20.98 6.95 25.70
CA LEU A 362 -21.76 5.71 25.57
C LEU A 362 -22.85 5.64 26.67
N GLY A 363 -22.53 6.07 27.90
CA GLY A 363 -23.50 6.15 28.98
C GLY A 363 -24.66 7.10 28.66
N ILE A 364 -24.40 8.25 28.04
CA ILE A 364 -25.43 9.20 27.57
C ILE A 364 -26.32 8.58 26.49
N PHE A 365 -25.75 7.72 25.63
CA PHE A 365 -26.51 6.96 24.62
C PHE A 365 -27.21 5.69 25.17
N GLY A 366 -27.23 5.51 26.49
CA GLY A 366 -27.91 4.41 27.19
C GLY A 366 -27.09 3.10 27.23
N ILE A 367 -25.80 3.14 26.94
CA ILE A 367 -24.90 2.00 27.00
C ILE A 367 -23.99 2.17 28.22
N GLN A 368 -24.37 1.55 29.32
CA GLN A 368 -23.57 1.55 30.54
C GLN A 368 -22.67 0.33 30.58
N ILE A 369 -21.38 0.53 30.71
CA ILE A 369 -20.35 -0.51 30.83
C ILE A 369 -19.37 -0.07 31.93
N SER A 370 -19.06 -1.01 32.85
CA SER A 370 -18.05 -0.77 33.90
C SER A 370 -16.67 -0.54 33.32
N HIS A 371 -15.90 0.40 33.86
CA HIS A 371 -14.50 0.60 33.46
C HIS A 371 -13.62 -0.62 33.78
N TYR A 372 -13.93 -1.34 34.88
CA TYR A 372 -13.19 -2.51 35.33
C TYR A 372 -14.19 -3.67 35.58
N PRO A 373 -14.65 -4.31 34.50
CA PRO A 373 -15.61 -5.41 34.64
C PRO A 373 -14.97 -6.64 35.25
N GLU A 374 -15.80 -7.46 35.91
CA GLU A 374 -15.38 -8.74 36.45
C GLU A 374 -15.49 -9.87 35.40
N ASP A 375 -14.82 -10.99 35.65
CA ASP A 375 -14.89 -12.16 34.75
C ASP A 375 -16.30 -12.72 34.65
N SER A 376 -17.09 -12.64 35.75
CA SER A 376 -18.50 -13.03 35.82
C SER A 376 -19.36 -12.28 34.80
N GLU A 377 -19.15 -10.96 34.63
CA GLU A 377 -19.87 -10.12 33.66
C GLU A 377 -19.56 -10.56 32.21
N CYS A 378 -18.29 -10.89 31.92
CA CYS A 378 -17.90 -11.41 30.62
C CYS A 378 -18.55 -12.76 30.33
N ASP A 379 -18.57 -13.67 31.31
CA ASP A 379 -19.16 -15.01 31.17
C ASP A 379 -20.70 -14.95 31.01
N GLU A 380 -21.36 -14.01 31.68
CA GLU A 380 -22.79 -13.75 31.49
C GLU A 380 -23.07 -13.20 30.09
N ALA A 381 -22.27 -12.21 29.64
CA ALA A 381 -22.40 -11.65 28.29
C ALA A 381 -22.17 -12.71 27.22
N TRP A 382 -21.17 -13.60 27.42
CA TRP A 382 -20.91 -14.74 26.54
C TRP A 382 -22.10 -15.71 26.48
N LYS A 383 -22.63 -16.13 27.61
CA LYS A 383 -23.81 -17.01 27.69
C LYS A 383 -25.01 -16.37 27.01
N HIS A 384 -25.26 -15.11 27.28
CA HIS A 384 -26.37 -14.38 26.64
C HIS A 384 -26.22 -14.33 25.12
N PHE A 385 -25.01 -14.06 24.63
CA PHE A 385 -24.72 -14.06 23.19
C PHE A 385 -24.94 -15.46 22.58
N CYS A 386 -24.39 -16.52 23.17
CA CYS A 386 -24.56 -17.91 22.71
C CYS A 386 -26.03 -18.33 22.66
N ASN A 387 -26.81 -18.00 23.72
CA ASN A 387 -28.25 -18.31 23.76
C ASN A 387 -29.03 -17.59 22.63
N ARG A 388 -28.62 -16.38 22.26
CA ARG A 388 -29.28 -15.60 21.21
C ARG A 388 -28.96 -16.12 19.81
N VAL A 389 -27.73 -16.52 19.55
CA VAL A 389 -27.24 -16.89 18.21
C VAL A 389 -27.43 -18.40 17.95
N GLY A 390 -27.49 -19.24 18.97
CA GLY A 390 -27.68 -20.68 18.86
C GLY A 390 -26.48 -21.42 18.22
N GLU A 391 -26.75 -22.60 17.63
CA GLU A 391 -25.71 -23.49 17.08
C GLU A 391 -25.20 -23.10 15.70
N ALA A 392 -25.91 -22.22 14.94
CA ALA A 392 -25.55 -21.81 13.58
C ALA A 392 -25.39 -20.29 13.44
N PRO A 393 -24.40 -19.69 14.10
CA PRO A 393 -24.24 -18.23 14.20
C PRO A 393 -24.12 -17.54 12.85
N GLN A 394 -23.50 -18.17 11.85
CA GLN A 394 -23.29 -17.59 10.53
C GLN A 394 -24.58 -17.24 9.81
N GLN A 395 -25.64 -18.06 9.95
CA GLN A 395 -26.91 -17.85 9.23
C GLN A 395 -27.59 -16.57 9.68
N HIS A 396 -27.45 -16.16 10.93
CA HIS A 396 -28.05 -14.94 11.45
C HIS A 396 -27.42 -13.68 10.84
N PHE A 397 -26.07 -13.64 10.74
CA PHE A 397 -25.37 -12.46 10.24
C PHE A 397 -25.41 -12.31 8.72
N VAL A 398 -25.40 -13.41 7.97
CA VAL A 398 -25.44 -13.38 6.49
C VAL A 398 -26.72 -12.75 5.95
N GLN A 399 -27.83 -12.86 6.69
CA GLN A 399 -29.15 -12.35 6.27
C GLN A 399 -29.42 -10.92 6.70
N LEU A 400 -28.56 -10.31 7.52
CA LEU A 400 -28.75 -8.96 8.00
C LEU A 400 -28.58 -7.92 6.87
N SER A 401 -29.44 -6.92 6.86
CA SER A 401 -29.30 -5.72 6.02
C SER A 401 -28.22 -4.79 6.55
N GLN A 402 -27.86 -3.78 5.77
CA GLN A 402 -27.08 -2.66 6.26
C GLN A 402 -27.87 -1.89 7.31
N MET A 403 -27.16 -1.31 8.26
CA MET A 403 -27.75 -0.47 9.31
C MET A 403 -28.24 0.86 8.72
N ASP A 404 -29.51 1.16 8.86
CA ASP A 404 -30.14 2.35 8.26
C ASP A 404 -30.19 3.53 9.22
N ASN A 405 -29.94 3.33 10.53
CA ASN A 405 -30.01 4.37 11.55
C ASN A 405 -28.66 5.06 11.76
N PRO A 406 -28.48 6.33 11.33
CA PRO A 406 -27.21 7.05 11.45
C PRO A 406 -26.75 7.25 12.90
N GLN A 407 -27.68 7.37 13.86
CA GLN A 407 -27.36 7.47 15.27
C GLN A 407 -26.73 6.19 15.79
N THR A 408 -27.32 5.04 15.47
CA THR A 408 -26.81 3.73 15.90
C THR A 408 -25.48 3.43 15.23
N GLU A 409 -25.30 3.82 13.96
CA GLU A 409 -24.03 3.71 13.26
C GLU A 409 -22.93 4.56 13.94
N ALA A 410 -23.24 5.80 14.32
CA ALA A 410 -22.30 6.66 15.03
C ALA A 410 -21.92 6.09 16.41
N VAL A 411 -22.90 5.50 17.12
CA VAL A 411 -22.65 4.79 18.39
C VAL A 411 -21.79 3.55 18.18
N MET A 412 -21.99 2.81 17.10
CA MET A 412 -21.14 1.67 16.72
C MET A 412 -19.67 2.08 16.48
N ASN A 413 -19.46 3.20 15.81
CA ASN A 413 -18.13 3.76 15.62
C ASN A 413 -17.48 4.19 16.95
N LEU A 414 -18.25 4.78 17.86
CA LEU A 414 -17.77 5.14 19.19
C LEU A 414 -17.39 3.91 20.03
N LEU A 415 -18.22 2.86 20.00
CA LEU A 415 -17.91 1.56 20.62
C LEU A 415 -16.64 0.96 20.04
N TYR A 416 -16.46 1.03 18.72
CA TYR A 416 -15.27 0.55 18.04
C TYR A 416 -14.01 1.32 18.52
N SER A 417 -14.05 2.65 18.56
CA SER A 417 -12.95 3.47 19.06
C SER A 417 -12.62 3.13 20.52
N ALA A 418 -13.65 3.02 21.38
CA ALA A 418 -13.47 2.58 22.77
C ALA A 418 -12.84 1.18 22.87
N SER A 419 -13.21 0.25 21.98
CA SER A 419 -12.70 -1.13 21.97
C SER A 419 -11.21 -1.22 21.66
N ILE A 420 -10.69 -0.31 20.81
CA ILE A 420 -9.26 -0.22 20.50
C ILE A 420 -8.44 0.06 21.77
N PHE A 421 -8.87 1.05 22.60
CA PHE A 421 -8.18 1.37 23.84
C PHE A 421 -8.32 0.29 24.89
N ALA A 422 -9.52 -0.25 25.01
CA ALA A 422 -9.75 -1.37 25.92
C ALA A 422 -8.87 -2.56 25.60
N SER A 423 -8.49 -2.77 24.34
CA SER A 423 -7.59 -3.86 23.95
C SER A 423 -6.20 -3.76 24.57
N PHE A 424 -5.72 -2.53 24.82
CA PHE A 424 -4.41 -2.27 25.42
C PHE A 424 -4.46 -2.13 26.95
N THR A 425 -5.64 -1.84 27.52
CA THR A 425 -5.78 -1.49 28.94
C THR A 425 -6.50 -2.56 29.75
N CYS A 426 -7.62 -3.12 29.23
CA CYS A 426 -8.46 -4.06 29.96
C CYS A 426 -9.14 -5.06 29.01
N PRO A 427 -8.61 -6.30 28.86
CA PRO A 427 -9.18 -7.31 27.97
C PRO A 427 -10.64 -7.67 28.27
N ARG A 428 -11.07 -7.57 29.53
CA ARG A 428 -12.47 -7.83 29.93
C ARG A 428 -13.39 -6.74 29.39
N LEU A 429 -12.99 -5.47 29.51
CA LEU A 429 -13.73 -4.35 28.95
C LEU A 429 -13.78 -4.45 27.41
N HIS A 430 -12.65 -4.78 26.78
CA HIS A 430 -12.61 -5.02 25.33
C HIS A 430 -13.63 -6.07 24.90
N PHE A 431 -13.68 -7.20 25.61
CA PHE A 431 -14.64 -8.26 25.33
C PHE A 431 -16.09 -7.80 25.46
N LEU A 432 -16.45 -7.07 26.54
CA LEU A 432 -17.80 -6.55 26.74
C LEU A 432 -18.23 -5.54 25.66
N LEU A 433 -17.32 -4.64 25.27
CA LEU A 433 -17.56 -3.68 24.18
C LEU A 433 -17.86 -4.43 22.87
N LEU A 434 -17.07 -5.44 22.54
CA LEU A 434 -17.31 -6.26 21.35
C LEU A 434 -18.62 -7.03 21.44
N CYS A 435 -18.95 -7.65 22.60
CA CYS A 435 -20.27 -8.28 22.82
C CYS A 435 -21.40 -7.28 22.55
N ARG A 436 -21.30 -6.04 23.04
CA ARG A 436 -22.31 -5.02 22.82
C ARG A 436 -22.45 -4.66 21.35
N MET A 437 -21.32 -4.53 20.64
CA MET A 437 -21.33 -4.29 19.21
C MET A 437 -21.98 -5.44 18.43
N MET A 438 -21.72 -6.68 18.82
CA MET A 438 -22.36 -7.86 18.20
C MET A 438 -23.88 -7.89 18.43
N HIS A 439 -24.34 -7.49 19.63
CA HIS A 439 -25.77 -7.38 19.90
C HIS A 439 -26.44 -6.29 19.09
N LEU A 440 -25.83 -5.09 18.98
CA LEU A 440 -26.36 -3.98 18.17
C LEU A 440 -26.39 -4.36 16.68
N THR A 441 -25.42 -5.12 16.22
CA THR A 441 -25.40 -5.65 14.85
C THR A 441 -26.59 -6.58 14.58
N LEU A 442 -26.90 -7.46 15.51
CA LEU A 442 -28.06 -8.34 15.42
C LEU A 442 -29.40 -7.60 15.48
N ASP A 443 -29.47 -6.49 16.19
CA ASP A 443 -30.70 -5.69 16.37
C ASP A 443 -30.95 -4.73 15.22
N HIS A 444 -29.89 -4.15 14.65
CA HIS A 444 -30.01 -2.96 13.76
C HIS A 444 -29.35 -3.14 12.40
N GLY A 445 -28.68 -4.27 12.14
CA GLY A 445 -27.97 -4.53 10.88
C GLY A 445 -26.46 -4.28 10.93
N ILE A 446 -25.82 -4.40 9.76
CA ILE A 446 -24.36 -4.45 9.61
C ILE A 446 -23.82 -3.08 9.25
N THR A 447 -22.68 -2.71 9.88
CA THR A 447 -21.83 -1.58 9.49
C THR A 447 -20.40 -2.07 9.26
N GLY A 448 -19.52 -1.20 8.75
CA GLY A 448 -18.08 -1.50 8.68
C GLY A 448 -17.47 -1.79 10.06
N ALA A 449 -17.87 -1.06 11.11
CA ALA A 449 -17.44 -1.32 12.49
C ALA A 449 -17.91 -2.70 13.00
N SER A 450 -19.09 -3.18 12.57
CA SER A 450 -19.58 -4.52 12.88
C SER A 450 -18.65 -5.62 12.37
N THR A 451 -18.11 -5.48 11.15
CA THR A 451 -17.22 -6.49 10.56
C THR A 451 -15.91 -6.59 11.33
N THR A 452 -15.35 -5.45 11.72
CA THR A 452 -14.13 -5.42 12.55
C THR A 452 -14.39 -5.99 13.95
N ALA A 453 -15.52 -5.60 14.57
CA ALA A 453 -15.91 -6.15 15.88
C ALA A 453 -16.09 -7.67 15.83
N MET A 454 -16.69 -8.20 14.78
CA MET A 454 -16.88 -9.65 14.56
C MET A 454 -15.55 -10.39 14.49
N ALA A 455 -14.56 -9.86 13.80
CA ALA A 455 -13.25 -10.48 13.68
C ALA A 455 -12.49 -10.44 15.02
N TRP A 456 -12.48 -9.30 15.74
CA TRP A 456 -11.88 -9.21 17.08
C TRP A 456 -12.60 -10.06 18.12
N PHE A 457 -13.92 -10.13 18.05
CA PHE A 457 -14.72 -11.02 18.89
C PHE A 457 -14.27 -12.47 18.72
N GLY A 458 -14.01 -12.89 17.48
CA GLY A 458 -13.43 -14.20 17.18
C GLY A 458 -12.08 -14.43 17.85
N VAL A 459 -11.18 -13.43 17.87
CA VAL A 459 -9.88 -13.52 18.55
C VAL A 459 -10.07 -13.80 20.05
N LEU A 460 -10.95 -13.02 20.71
CA LEU A 460 -11.17 -13.15 22.15
C LEU A 460 -11.92 -14.43 22.53
N MET A 461 -12.82 -14.94 21.65
CA MET A 461 -13.47 -16.25 21.83
C MET A 461 -12.44 -17.37 21.87
N GLY A 462 -11.50 -17.37 20.93
CA GLY A 462 -10.42 -18.33 20.88
C GLY A 462 -9.56 -18.27 22.15
N HIS A 463 -9.12 -17.07 22.51
CA HIS A 463 -8.23 -16.88 23.65
C HIS A 463 -8.89 -17.20 25.00
N ARG A 464 -10.12 -16.71 25.24
CA ARG A 464 -10.81 -16.80 26.52
C ARG A 464 -11.53 -18.14 26.72
N TYR A 465 -12.22 -18.64 25.68
CA TYR A 465 -13.09 -19.81 25.75
C TYR A 465 -12.58 -21.01 24.95
N ALA A 466 -11.38 -20.93 24.36
CA ALA A 466 -10.79 -21.97 23.49
C ALA A 466 -11.60 -22.27 22.21
N GLU A 467 -12.52 -21.38 21.82
CA GLU A 467 -13.39 -21.54 20.65
C GLU A 467 -12.70 -21.03 19.35
N TYR A 468 -11.47 -21.50 19.08
CA TYR A 468 -10.64 -21.03 17.96
C TYR A 468 -11.27 -21.28 16.60
N ARG A 469 -11.92 -22.45 16.39
CA ARG A 469 -12.56 -22.77 15.10
C ARG A 469 -13.76 -21.88 14.84
N LEU A 470 -14.60 -21.65 15.83
CA LEU A 470 -15.73 -20.75 15.75
C LEU A 470 -15.25 -19.31 15.55
N GLY A 471 -14.22 -18.89 16.28
CA GLY A 471 -13.59 -17.58 16.10
C GLY A 471 -13.12 -17.36 14.66
N PHE A 472 -12.44 -18.34 14.07
CA PHE A 472 -12.00 -18.25 12.66
C PHE A 472 -13.18 -18.15 11.68
N GLN A 473 -14.29 -18.84 11.94
CA GLN A 473 -15.52 -18.71 11.14
C GLN A 473 -16.09 -17.30 11.21
N TYR A 474 -16.07 -16.64 12.38
CA TYR A 474 -16.48 -15.24 12.51
C TYR A 474 -15.54 -14.30 11.74
N GLY A 475 -14.23 -14.51 11.82
CA GLY A 475 -13.27 -13.70 11.06
C GLY A 475 -13.44 -13.83 9.55
N THR A 476 -13.68 -15.04 9.03
CA THR A 476 -13.91 -15.26 7.60
C THR A 476 -15.25 -14.67 7.14
N LEU A 477 -16.29 -14.79 7.96
CA LEU A 477 -17.59 -14.16 7.72
C LEU A 477 -17.47 -12.63 7.69
N ALA A 478 -16.74 -12.05 8.62
CA ALA A 478 -16.47 -10.60 8.65
C ALA A 478 -15.85 -10.12 7.34
N ARG A 479 -14.85 -10.83 6.82
CA ARG A 479 -14.23 -10.54 5.51
C ARG A 479 -15.22 -10.67 4.35
N GLU A 480 -16.07 -11.69 4.37
CA GLU A 480 -17.12 -11.87 3.35
C GLU A 480 -18.11 -10.69 3.37
N LEU A 481 -18.53 -10.23 4.56
CA LEU A 481 -19.44 -9.10 4.71
C LEU A 481 -18.82 -7.77 4.27
N VAL A 482 -17.52 -7.54 4.52
CA VAL A 482 -16.77 -6.39 3.95
C VAL A 482 -16.92 -6.37 2.44
N ASN A 483 -16.61 -7.48 1.77
CA ASN A 483 -16.66 -7.57 0.31
C ASN A 483 -18.08 -7.43 -0.23
N ARG A 484 -19.06 -8.03 0.44
CA ARG A 484 -20.48 -8.02 0.01
C ARG A 484 -21.10 -6.61 0.08
N HIS A 485 -20.76 -5.85 1.11
CA HIS A 485 -21.36 -4.54 1.36
C HIS A 485 -20.49 -3.35 0.92
N GLY A 486 -19.29 -3.60 0.41
CA GLY A 486 -18.37 -2.56 -0.06
C GLY A 486 -17.78 -1.72 1.08
N TYR A 487 -17.48 -2.34 2.24
CA TYR A 487 -16.83 -1.66 3.36
C TYR A 487 -15.30 -1.64 3.24
N ASP A 488 -14.80 -1.24 2.08
CA ASP A 488 -13.38 -1.33 1.72
C ASP A 488 -12.45 -0.64 2.74
N ALA A 489 -12.89 0.47 3.34
CA ALA A 489 -12.15 1.17 4.40
C ALA A 489 -11.97 0.35 5.70
N PHE A 490 -12.75 -0.71 5.89
CA PHE A 490 -12.67 -1.63 7.03
C PHE A 490 -11.99 -2.96 6.69
N GLU A 491 -11.57 -3.17 5.45
CA GLU A 491 -10.95 -4.41 5.02
C GLU A 491 -9.66 -4.69 5.80
N ALA A 492 -8.75 -3.74 5.87
CA ALA A 492 -7.50 -3.88 6.63
C ALA A 492 -7.75 -4.14 8.11
N LYS A 493 -8.71 -3.42 8.71
CA LYS A 493 -9.13 -3.56 10.11
C LYS A 493 -9.76 -4.93 10.42
N THR A 494 -10.28 -5.61 9.41
CA THR A 494 -10.84 -6.97 9.51
C THR A 494 -9.79 -8.03 9.24
N LEU A 495 -8.85 -7.78 8.32
CA LEU A 495 -7.79 -8.70 7.96
C LEU A 495 -6.72 -8.87 9.05
N LEU A 496 -6.44 -7.83 9.85
CA LEU A 496 -5.46 -7.92 10.94
C LEU A 496 -5.89 -8.91 12.04
N PRO A 497 -7.10 -8.84 12.62
CA PRO A 497 -7.55 -9.89 13.54
C PRO A 497 -7.74 -11.25 12.86
N LEU A 498 -8.07 -11.32 11.57
CA LEU A 498 -8.13 -12.59 10.84
C LEU A 498 -6.74 -13.23 10.70
N ASP A 499 -5.67 -12.44 10.51
CA ASP A 499 -4.28 -12.91 10.61
C ASP A 499 -4.03 -13.62 11.95
N GLN A 500 -4.40 -12.98 13.06
CA GLN A 500 -4.23 -13.53 14.40
C GLN A 500 -5.10 -14.76 14.67
N LEU A 501 -6.29 -14.84 14.09
CA LEU A 501 -7.19 -16.00 14.22
C LEU A 501 -6.70 -17.22 13.43
N SER A 502 -6.20 -16.98 12.24
CA SER A 502 -5.85 -18.03 11.29
C SER A 502 -4.71 -18.91 11.78
N VAL A 503 -3.78 -18.36 12.52
CA VAL A 503 -2.62 -19.06 13.09
C VAL A 503 -3.04 -20.33 13.86
N TRP A 504 -4.14 -20.26 14.60
CA TRP A 504 -4.59 -21.35 15.49
C TRP A 504 -5.30 -22.50 14.76
N THR A 505 -5.76 -22.24 13.52
CA THR A 505 -6.62 -23.18 12.79
C THR A 505 -6.16 -23.47 11.36
N GLN A 506 -5.30 -22.64 10.78
CA GLN A 506 -4.85 -22.70 9.40
C GLN A 506 -3.32 -22.85 9.31
N PRO A 507 -2.77 -23.28 8.16
CA PRO A 507 -1.34 -23.21 7.90
C PRO A 507 -0.81 -21.77 7.95
N LEU A 508 0.44 -21.59 8.40
CA LEU A 508 1.07 -20.25 8.50
C LEU A 508 1.17 -19.51 7.16
N SER A 509 1.14 -20.22 6.02
CA SER A 509 1.05 -19.59 4.71
C SER A 509 -0.20 -18.74 4.51
N TYR A 510 -1.35 -19.23 5.00
CA TYR A 510 -2.61 -18.47 4.97
C TYR A 510 -2.52 -17.19 5.83
N THR A 511 -1.96 -17.32 7.02
CA THR A 511 -1.73 -16.20 7.95
C THR A 511 -0.86 -15.11 7.30
N ILE A 512 0.24 -15.50 6.66
CA ILE A 512 1.14 -14.58 5.93
C ILE A 512 0.40 -13.86 4.80
N GLU A 513 -0.46 -14.55 4.07
CA GLU A 513 -1.27 -13.93 3.02
C GLU A 513 -2.27 -12.92 3.57
N CYS A 514 -2.91 -13.23 4.72
CA CYS A 514 -3.77 -12.26 5.40
C CYS A 514 -3.02 -10.99 5.81
N ALA A 515 -1.82 -11.13 6.39
CA ALA A 515 -0.99 -9.98 6.79
C ALA A 515 -0.53 -9.14 5.58
N LYS A 516 -0.18 -9.77 4.45
CA LYS A 516 0.15 -9.08 3.20
C LYS A 516 -1.05 -8.36 2.60
N ALA A 517 -2.21 -9.01 2.58
CA ALA A 517 -3.46 -8.41 2.09
C ALA A 517 -3.86 -7.21 2.98
N CYS A 518 -3.72 -7.34 4.32
CA CYS A 518 -3.93 -6.25 5.26
C CYS A 518 -3.04 -5.05 4.95
N PHE A 519 -1.74 -5.26 4.74
CA PHE A 519 -0.81 -4.19 4.38
C PHE A 519 -1.22 -3.49 3.08
N THR A 520 -1.52 -4.26 2.04
CA THR A 520 -1.91 -3.73 0.73
C THR A 520 -3.20 -2.94 0.80
N SER A 521 -4.24 -3.47 1.45
CA SER A 521 -5.52 -2.79 1.63
C SER A 521 -5.36 -1.52 2.46
N ALA A 522 -4.60 -1.57 3.57
CA ALA A 522 -4.34 -0.43 4.43
C ALA A 522 -3.66 0.73 3.67
N VAL A 523 -2.62 0.44 2.87
CA VAL A 523 -1.95 1.45 2.04
C VAL A 523 -2.89 2.01 0.99
N THR A 524 -3.70 1.16 0.34
CA THR A 524 -4.65 1.57 -0.71
C THR A 524 -5.71 2.54 -0.17
N HIS A 525 -6.21 2.30 1.04
CA HIS A 525 -7.27 3.10 1.65
C HIS A 525 -6.74 4.19 2.62
N GLY A 526 -5.42 4.34 2.73
CA GLY A 526 -4.79 5.39 3.55
C GLY A 526 -4.80 5.13 5.06
N ASP A 527 -5.04 3.89 5.50
CA ASP A 527 -4.95 3.50 6.92
C ASP A 527 -3.51 3.14 7.30
N MET A 528 -2.69 4.17 7.50
CA MET A 528 -1.26 3.99 7.78
C MET A 528 -1.00 3.23 9.08
N THR A 529 -1.87 3.37 10.08
CA THR A 529 -1.77 2.64 11.36
C THR A 529 -1.89 1.13 11.12
N MET A 530 -2.91 0.68 10.38
CA MET A 530 -3.06 -0.74 10.05
C MET A 530 -1.93 -1.26 9.17
N ALA A 531 -1.39 -0.42 8.26
CA ALA A 531 -0.23 -0.79 7.46
C ALA A 531 1.01 -1.02 8.34
N CYS A 532 1.25 -0.18 9.35
CA CYS A 532 2.35 -0.36 10.30
C CYS A 532 2.20 -1.65 11.12
N PHE A 533 1.01 -1.94 11.65
CA PHE A 533 0.74 -3.20 12.34
C PHE A 533 0.94 -4.41 11.42
N ALA A 534 0.42 -4.37 10.20
CA ALA A 534 0.59 -5.46 9.24
C ALA A 534 2.07 -5.69 8.87
N ALA A 535 2.90 -4.64 8.84
CA ALA A 535 4.32 -4.77 8.57
C ALA A 535 5.03 -5.59 9.67
N CYS A 536 4.81 -5.30 10.96
CA CYS A 536 5.42 -6.09 12.04
C CYS A 536 4.82 -7.50 12.14
N HIS A 537 3.53 -7.69 11.87
CA HIS A 537 2.89 -9.01 11.85
C HIS A 537 3.44 -9.93 10.75
N GLN A 538 3.77 -9.40 9.57
CA GLN A 538 4.45 -10.21 8.54
C GLN A 538 5.78 -10.78 9.05
N ILE A 539 6.56 -9.98 9.79
CA ILE A 539 7.85 -10.43 10.33
C ILE A 539 7.66 -11.54 11.37
N ILE A 540 6.69 -11.38 12.26
CA ILE A 540 6.32 -12.40 13.25
C ILE A 540 6.00 -13.73 12.55
N ASN A 541 5.17 -13.67 11.54
CA ASN A 541 4.73 -14.86 10.80
C ASN A 541 5.89 -15.54 10.05
N PHE A 542 6.83 -14.76 9.47
CA PHE A 542 8.03 -15.30 8.82
C PHE A 542 8.96 -16.00 9.84
N LEU A 543 9.17 -15.37 11.01
CA LEU A 543 9.97 -15.98 12.08
C LEU A 543 9.33 -17.27 12.58
N SER A 544 8.02 -17.29 12.82
CA SER A 544 7.29 -18.46 13.30
C SER A 544 7.26 -19.60 12.30
N ARG A 545 7.22 -19.31 10.99
CA ARG A 545 7.36 -20.32 9.94
C ARG A 545 8.79 -20.84 9.81
N GLY A 546 9.78 -20.09 10.25
CA GLY A 546 11.19 -20.44 10.15
C GLY A 546 11.81 -20.10 8.80
N ASP A 547 11.41 -18.98 8.21
CA ASP A 547 11.97 -18.45 6.97
C ASP A 547 13.45 -18.10 7.16
N HIS A 548 14.22 -18.12 6.07
CA HIS A 548 15.63 -17.78 6.11
C HIS A 548 15.86 -16.34 6.61
N LEU A 549 16.73 -16.19 7.62
CA LEU A 549 16.92 -14.92 8.34
C LEU A 549 17.35 -13.75 7.45
N ASP A 550 18.02 -13.98 6.30
CA ASP A 550 18.35 -12.90 5.35
C ASP A 550 17.09 -12.31 4.69
N GLY A 551 16.12 -13.16 4.35
CA GLY A 551 14.84 -12.73 3.81
C GLY A 551 13.99 -11.98 4.84
N VAL A 552 14.03 -12.46 6.09
CA VAL A 552 13.36 -11.79 7.23
C VAL A 552 13.98 -10.41 7.46
N LEU A 553 15.31 -10.29 7.49
CA LEU A 553 16.01 -9.02 7.67
C LEU A 553 15.67 -8.02 6.55
N THR A 554 15.65 -8.48 5.30
CA THR A 554 15.24 -7.65 4.16
C THR A 554 13.80 -7.12 4.32
N SER A 555 12.91 -7.95 4.85
CA SER A 555 11.52 -7.56 5.11
C SER A 555 11.40 -6.56 6.26
N ILE A 556 12.21 -6.73 7.32
CA ILE A 556 12.32 -5.77 8.44
C ILE A 556 12.82 -4.40 7.92
N ASP A 557 13.87 -4.38 7.10
CA ASP A 557 14.42 -3.13 6.55
C ASP A 557 13.39 -2.38 5.69
N ARG A 558 12.58 -3.09 4.91
CA ARG A 558 11.45 -2.51 4.17
C ARG A 558 10.38 -1.97 5.11
N GLY A 559 10.04 -2.72 6.15
CA GLY A 559 9.09 -2.29 7.18
C GLY A 559 9.56 -1.01 7.90
N LEU A 560 10.82 -0.96 8.33
CA LEU A 560 11.42 0.21 8.97
C LEU A 560 11.42 1.44 8.04
N ALA A 561 11.77 1.25 6.76
CA ALA A 561 11.75 2.34 5.77
C ALA A 561 10.33 2.89 5.54
N PHE A 562 9.30 2.06 5.67
CA PHE A 562 7.90 2.46 5.58
C PHE A 562 7.45 3.18 6.86
N VAL A 563 7.66 2.57 8.04
CA VAL A 563 7.17 3.07 9.34
C VAL A 563 7.79 4.43 9.67
N ARG A 564 9.06 4.66 9.37
CA ARG A 564 9.72 5.97 9.54
C ARG A 564 9.06 7.11 8.76
N LYS A 565 8.44 6.82 7.61
CA LYS A 565 7.69 7.83 6.85
C LYS A 565 6.35 8.19 7.48
N THR A 566 5.83 7.31 8.34
CA THR A 566 4.54 7.50 9.02
C THR A 566 4.67 8.06 10.44
N ASP A 567 5.92 8.21 10.93
CA ASP A 567 6.26 8.69 12.29
C ASP A 567 5.59 7.88 13.41
N TYR A 568 5.48 6.55 13.24
CA TYR A 568 4.85 5.65 14.21
C TYR A 568 5.91 4.95 15.08
N GLN A 569 6.34 5.63 16.15
CA GLN A 569 7.50 5.25 16.98
C GLN A 569 7.37 3.88 17.64
N ASP A 570 6.18 3.50 18.14
CA ASP A 570 5.98 2.21 18.83
C ASP A 570 6.27 1.03 17.91
N ILE A 571 5.79 1.07 16.67
CA ILE A 571 6.03 0.00 15.69
C ILE A 571 7.48 0.05 15.16
N GLU A 572 8.08 1.22 15.04
CA GLU A 572 9.51 1.33 14.74
C GLU A 572 10.34 0.60 15.80
N THR A 573 10.04 0.80 17.10
CA THR A 573 10.68 0.11 18.21
C THR A 573 10.48 -1.41 18.12
N VAL A 574 9.25 -1.87 17.85
CA VAL A 574 8.97 -3.31 17.65
C VAL A 574 9.81 -3.91 16.53
N LEU A 575 9.89 -3.23 15.38
CA LEU A 575 10.70 -3.70 14.26
C LEU A 575 12.20 -3.70 14.60
N HIS A 576 12.67 -2.77 15.43
CA HIS A 576 14.04 -2.78 15.94
C HIS A 576 14.30 -3.96 16.89
N ILE A 577 13.36 -4.31 17.77
CA ILE A 577 13.44 -5.51 18.63
C ILE A 577 13.55 -6.77 17.75
N GLN A 578 12.68 -6.91 16.74
CA GLN A 578 12.70 -8.04 15.80
C GLN A 578 14.03 -8.08 15.02
N ARG A 579 14.52 -6.92 14.55
CA ARG A 579 15.78 -6.82 13.84
C ARG A 579 16.96 -7.28 14.69
N ARG A 580 17.06 -6.81 15.92
CA ARG A 580 18.14 -7.17 16.84
C ARG A 580 18.17 -8.66 17.14
N TYR A 581 16.99 -9.28 17.33
CA TYR A 581 16.90 -10.70 17.53
C TYR A 581 17.37 -11.50 16.29
N VAL A 582 16.98 -11.07 15.10
CA VAL A 582 17.43 -11.69 13.84
C VAL A 582 18.94 -11.53 13.65
N GLU A 583 19.48 -10.33 13.88
CA GLU A 583 20.93 -10.07 13.80
C GLU A 583 21.72 -10.89 14.80
N PHE A 584 21.21 -11.06 16.02
CA PHE A 584 21.80 -11.89 17.07
C PHE A 584 21.95 -13.35 16.61
N LEU A 585 20.96 -13.93 16.00
CA LEU A 585 21.02 -15.31 15.49
C LEU A 585 21.90 -15.45 14.25
N ARG A 586 21.94 -14.40 13.41
CA ARG A 586 22.59 -14.41 12.10
C ARG A 586 24.08 -14.11 12.19
N THR A 587 24.49 -13.16 13.03
CA THR A 587 25.83 -12.60 13.00
C THR A 587 26.74 -13.28 14.02
N PRO A 588 27.71 -14.08 13.56
CA PRO A 588 28.69 -14.67 14.45
C PRO A 588 29.60 -13.59 15.07
N VAL A 589 29.82 -13.63 16.36
CA VAL A 589 30.72 -12.73 17.08
C VAL A 589 32.11 -13.36 17.33
N THR A 590 33.12 -12.52 17.37
CA THR A 590 34.46 -12.93 17.79
C THR A 590 34.54 -12.88 19.31
N GLY A 591 34.24 -13.99 20.01
CA GLY A 591 34.21 -14.07 21.45
C GLY A 591 33.03 -14.93 21.97
N PRO A 592 32.80 -14.96 23.30
CA PRO A 592 31.67 -15.65 23.85
C PRO A 592 30.35 -15.05 23.30
N TRP A 593 29.52 -15.92 22.69
CA TRP A 593 28.20 -15.51 22.23
C TRP A 593 27.26 -15.48 23.41
N SER A 594 26.71 -14.30 23.73
CA SER A 594 25.87 -14.07 24.91
C SER A 594 24.61 -13.32 24.51
N ALA A 595 23.51 -13.65 25.16
CA ALA A 595 22.21 -13.03 24.96
C ALA A 595 22.17 -11.52 25.33
N ALA A 596 23.09 -11.04 26.18
CA ALA A 596 23.23 -9.61 26.46
C ALA A 596 23.52 -8.74 25.21
N GLN A 597 23.97 -9.37 24.12
CA GLN A 597 24.22 -8.72 22.84
C GLN A 597 22.95 -8.63 21.95
N ALA A 598 21.93 -9.41 22.28
CA ALA A 598 20.72 -9.50 21.46
C ALA A 598 19.86 -8.22 21.56
N LEU A 599 19.51 -7.85 22.78
CA LEU A 599 18.59 -6.75 23.07
C LEU A 599 19.14 -5.92 24.23
N PRO A 600 19.88 -4.85 23.95
CA PRO A 600 20.45 -3.99 25.01
C PRO A 600 19.33 -3.20 25.72
N ASP A 601 19.62 -2.81 26.96
CA ASP A 601 18.65 -2.13 27.84
C ASP A 601 18.22 -0.73 27.34
N ASP A 602 18.95 -0.14 26.38
CA ASP A 602 18.59 1.13 25.74
C ASP A 602 17.35 1.03 24.82
N LEU A 603 16.95 -0.19 24.44
CA LEU A 603 15.69 -0.46 23.73
C LEU A 603 14.52 -0.71 24.68
N LEU A 604 14.75 -0.73 26.00
CA LEU A 604 13.65 -0.83 26.97
C LEU A 604 12.77 0.42 26.85
N PRO A 605 11.46 0.25 26.65
CA PRO A 605 10.53 1.35 26.87
C PRO A 605 10.70 1.89 28.29
N ALA A 606 10.38 3.16 28.51
CA ALA A 606 10.43 3.79 29.82
C ALA A 606 9.76 2.90 30.90
N PRO A 607 10.24 2.94 32.18
CA PRO A 607 9.71 2.10 33.23
C PRO A 607 8.18 2.17 33.30
N PRO A 608 7.46 1.09 33.69
CA PRO A 608 6.00 1.02 33.69
C PRO A 608 5.31 2.16 34.43
N GLU A 609 5.98 2.78 35.40
CA GLU A 609 5.48 3.96 36.14
C GLU A 609 5.40 5.24 35.31
N GLN A 610 6.07 5.27 34.15
CA GLN A 610 6.15 6.42 33.24
C GLN A 610 5.74 6.07 31.80
N ALA A 611 5.48 4.80 31.50
CA ALA A 611 5.14 4.35 30.15
C ALA A 611 3.61 4.41 29.92
N PRO A 612 3.16 4.86 28.74
CA PRO A 612 1.75 4.71 28.33
C PRO A 612 1.33 3.24 28.35
N GLU A 613 0.07 2.98 28.66
CA GLU A 613 -0.51 1.61 28.71
C GLU A 613 -0.37 0.84 27.38
N GLN A 614 -0.20 1.53 26.26
CA GLN A 614 0.06 0.96 24.93
C GLN A 614 1.36 0.16 24.82
N THR A 615 2.30 0.35 25.72
CA THR A 615 3.61 -0.33 25.71
C THR A 615 3.58 -1.77 26.18
N SER A 616 2.45 -2.26 26.78
CA SER A 616 2.38 -3.60 27.37
C SER A 616 2.67 -4.73 26.37
N THR A 617 2.14 -4.65 25.13
CA THR A 617 2.41 -5.64 24.08
C THR A 617 3.86 -5.60 23.62
N MET A 618 4.45 -4.41 23.52
CA MET A 618 5.84 -4.21 23.15
C MET A 618 6.77 -4.75 24.25
N LEU A 619 6.44 -4.54 25.53
CA LEU A 619 7.16 -5.13 26.67
C LEU A 619 7.08 -6.65 26.67
N PHE A 620 5.90 -7.20 26.36
CA PHE A 620 5.75 -8.66 26.18
C PHE A 620 6.74 -9.19 25.14
N TRP A 621 6.80 -8.59 23.97
CA TRP A 621 7.69 -9.04 22.90
C TRP A 621 9.17 -8.83 23.26
N TYR A 622 9.53 -7.71 23.88
CA TYR A 622 10.90 -7.43 24.31
C TYR A 622 11.42 -8.52 25.25
N TRP A 623 10.68 -8.80 26.34
CA TRP A 623 11.07 -9.82 27.32
C TRP A 623 11.04 -11.23 26.72
N LEU A 624 10.09 -11.53 25.83
CA LEU A 624 10.02 -12.79 25.14
C LEU A 624 11.27 -13.03 24.26
N TYR A 625 11.64 -12.08 23.41
CA TYR A 625 12.80 -12.23 22.53
C TYR A 625 14.11 -12.32 23.34
N ARG A 626 14.24 -11.61 24.45
CA ARG A 626 15.37 -11.77 25.37
C ARG A 626 15.42 -13.17 25.98
N GLY A 627 14.30 -13.64 26.48
CA GLY A 627 14.19 -14.99 26.99
C GLY A 627 14.55 -16.06 25.96
N MET A 628 14.08 -15.93 24.73
CA MET A 628 14.42 -16.80 23.61
C MET A 628 15.93 -16.73 23.28
N ALA A 629 16.54 -15.56 23.32
CA ALA A 629 17.98 -15.38 23.09
C ALA A 629 18.82 -16.06 24.17
N HIS A 630 18.50 -15.84 25.47
CA HIS A 630 19.15 -16.53 26.61
C HIS A 630 19.02 -18.05 26.49
N PHE A 631 17.83 -18.54 26.16
CA PHE A 631 17.60 -19.96 25.94
C PHE A 631 18.48 -20.52 24.82
N THR A 632 18.58 -19.82 23.69
CA THR A 632 19.37 -20.24 22.54
C THR A 632 20.87 -20.29 22.83
N CYS A 633 21.36 -19.44 23.75
CA CYS A 633 22.74 -19.51 24.27
C CYS A 633 22.96 -20.64 25.29
N GLY A 634 21.92 -21.29 25.78
CA GLY A 634 22.00 -22.29 26.85
C GLY A 634 21.94 -21.69 28.27
N GLU A 635 21.62 -20.41 28.40
CA GLU A 635 21.53 -19.65 29.66
C GLU A 635 20.11 -19.80 30.26
N TYR A 636 19.73 -21.05 30.62
CA TYR A 636 18.34 -21.42 30.92
C TYR A 636 17.73 -20.67 32.12
N ALA A 637 18.56 -20.40 33.18
CA ALA A 637 18.07 -19.69 34.37
C ALA A 637 17.74 -18.22 34.03
N ALA A 638 18.59 -17.55 33.24
CA ALA A 638 18.35 -16.20 32.75
C ALA A 638 17.13 -16.19 31.79
N ALA A 639 17.04 -17.18 30.90
CA ALA A 639 15.88 -17.33 30.01
C ALA A 639 14.56 -17.41 30.79
N GLN A 640 14.53 -18.20 31.86
CA GLN A 640 13.35 -18.32 32.73
C GLN A 640 12.98 -16.98 33.36
N ALA A 641 13.96 -16.23 33.93
CA ALA A 641 13.72 -14.94 34.56
C ALA A 641 13.10 -13.93 33.56
N GLU A 642 13.63 -13.84 32.33
CA GLU A 642 13.11 -12.95 31.28
C GLU A 642 11.71 -13.39 30.82
N LEU A 643 11.47 -14.70 30.68
CA LEU A 643 10.16 -15.24 30.30
C LEU A 643 9.11 -15.04 31.39
N GLU A 644 9.48 -15.05 32.68
CA GLU A 644 8.61 -14.67 33.80
C GLU A 644 8.19 -13.20 33.69
N GLN A 645 9.11 -12.30 33.31
CA GLN A 645 8.78 -10.89 33.01
C GLN A 645 7.80 -10.80 31.83
N ALA A 646 8.05 -11.55 30.75
CA ALA A 646 7.13 -11.60 29.62
C ALA A 646 5.71 -12.05 30.06
N GLY A 647 5.63 -12.99 30.99
CA GLY A 647 4.37 -13.51 31.53
C GLY A 647 3.46 -12.44 32.13
N TRP A 648 4.02 -11.40 32.74
CA TRP A 648 3.25 -10.27 33.30
C TRP A 648 2.48 -9.49 32.23
N PHE A 649 2.96 -9.52 30.99
CA PHE A 649 2.39 -8.77 29.86
C PHE A 649 1.68 -9.65 28.82
N ALA A 650 1.68 -10.98 28.97
CA ALA A 650 1.10 -11.91 27.99
C ALA A 650 -0.40 -11.68 27.74
N TRP A 651 -1.11 -11.11 28.72
CA TRP A 651 -2.51 -10.72 28.60
C TRP A 651 -2.78 -9.69 27.52
N SER A 652 -1.79 -8.84 27.18
CA SER A 652 -1.91 -7.75 26.20
C SER A 652 -1.83 -8.21 24.75
N ALA A 653 -1.53 -9.50 24.52
CA ALA A 653 -1.32 -10.07 23.19
C ALA A 653 -2.30 -11.24 22.88
N PRO A 654 -3.63 -11.08 23.09
CA PRO A 654 -4.58 -12.15 22.82
C PRO A 654 -4.55 -12.50 21.34
N GLY A 655 -4.42 -13.79 21.03
CA GLY A 655 -4.37 -14.28 19.65
C GLY A 655 -3.03 -14.14 18.93
N HIS A 656 -2.03 -13.44 19.47
CA HIS A 656 -0.70 -13.35 18.85
C HIS A 656 0.04 -14.68 18.92
N ILE A 657 0.69 -15.07 17.81
CA ILE A 657 1.46 -16.33 17.75
C ILE A 657 2.62 -16.37 18.75
N HIS A 658 3.10 -15.23 19.22
CA HIS A 658 4.10 -15.14 20.28
C HIS A 658 3.71 -15.86 21.59
N LEU A 659 2.42 -16.09 21.83
CA LEU A 659 1.97 -16.92 22.95
C LEU A 659 2.47 -18.37 22.81
N LEU A 660 2.61 -18.87 21.57
CA LEU A 660 3.23 -20.17 21.31
C LEU A 660 4.68 -20.17 21.81
N ASP A 661 5.47 -19.18 21.37
CA ASP A 661 6.89 -19.09 21.74
C ASP A 661 7.03 -18.90 23.26
N TYR A 662 6.20 -18.08 23.87
CA TYR A 662 6.18 -17.89 25.32
C TYR A 662 5.95 -19.22 26.06
N HIS A 663 4.93 -19.99 25.70
CA HIS A 663 4.64 -21.26 26.38
C HIS A 663 5.71 -22.32 26.07
N LEU A 664 6.18 -22.38 24.82
CA LEU A 664 7.23 -23.31 24.40
C LEU A 664 8.53 -23.07 25.17
N TYR A 665 9.06 -21.88 25.12
CA TYR A 665 10.36 -21.57 25.73
C TYR A 665 10.30 -21.51 27.24
N SER A 666 9.15 -21.14 27.85
CA SER A 666 8.97 -21.22 29.30
C SER A 666 9.01 -22.68 29.82
N ALA A 667 8.30 -23.61 29.16
CA ALA A 667 8.34 -24.99 29.49
C ALA A 667 9.74 -25.61 29.34
N LEU A 668 10.40 -25.28 28.20
CA LEU A 668 11.75 -25.77 27.90
C LEU A 668 12.80 -25.19 28.84
N ALA A 669 12.78 -23.88 29.13
CA ALA A 669 13.74 -23.26 30.04
C ALA A 669 13.68 -23.82 31.44
N LEU A 670 12.48 -24.04 31.96
CA LEU A 670 12.29 -24.65 33.26
C LEU A 670 12.75 -26.13 33.27
N SER A 671 12.36 -26.93 32.24
CA SER A 671 12.71 -28.35 32.15
C SER A 671 14.23 -28.60 32.04
N ARG A 672 14.95 -27.71 31.37
CA ARG A 672 16.41 -27.82 31.16
C ARG A 672 17.25 -27.54 32.41
N GLN A 673 16.69 -26.92 33.42
CA GLN A 673 17.34 -26.68 34.74
C GLN A 673 17.14 -27.85 35.71
N LEU A 674 16.28 -28.82 35.34
CA LEU A 674 15.85 -29.89 36.23
C LEU A 674 16.44 -31.23 35.80
N THR A 675 16.68 -32.07 36.83
CA THR A 675 16.98 -33.48 36.68
C THR A 675 15.82 -34.33 37.25
N PRO A 676 15.74 -35.64 36.98
CA PRO A 676 14.70 -36.51 37.60
C PRO A 676 14.64 -36.39 39.13
N GLU A 677 15.80 -36.18 39.77
CA GLU A 677 15.88 -36.06 41.24
C GLU A 677 15.37 -34.71 41.76
N THR A 678 15.48 -33.68 41.01
CA THR A 678 15.04 -32.30 41.38
C THR A 678 13.64 -31.97 40.92
N PHE A 679 13.01 -32.85 40.13
CA PHE A 679 11.69 -32.64 39.53
C PHE A 679 10.55 -32.78 40.53
N SER A 680 10.16 -31.69 41.16
CA SER A 680 9.10 -31.62 42.16
C SER A 680 7.70 -31.55 41.55
N ALA A 681 6.67 -31.83 42.39
CA ALA A 681 5.26 -31.70 41.99
C ALA A 681 4.90 -30.24 41.57
N ASN A 682 5.57 -29.20 42.10
CA ASN A 682 5.36 -27.82 41.70
C ASN A 682 5.95 -27.56 40.33
N HIS A 683 7.16 -28.04 40.06
CA HIS A 683 7.79 -27.90 38.72
C HIS A 683 6.93 -28.63 37.68
N ARG A 684 6.43 -29.81 37.99
CA ARG A 684 5.51 -30.57 37.14
C ARG A 684 4.29 -29.70 36.77
N ARG A 685 3.64 -29.11 37.77
CA ARG A 685 2.44 -28.28 37.58
C ARG A 685 2.74 -27.11 36.69
N SER A 686 3.86 -26.41 36.89
CA SER A 686 4.27 -25.25 36.06
C SER A 686 4.54 -25.66 34.63
N ILE A 687 5.28 -26.74 34.35
CA ILE A 687 5.54 -27.22 32.98
C ILE A 687 4.24 -27.67 32.31
N HIS A 688 3.37 -28.40 33.04
CA HIS A 688 2.09 -28.85 32.50
C HIS A 688 1.15 -27.67 32.15
N ALA A 689 1.17 -26.57 32.90
CA ALA A 689 0.38 -25.37 32.56
C ALA A 689 0.72 -24.81 31.19
N HIS A 690 1.99 -24.85 30.81
CA HIS A 690 2.42 -24.46 29.45
C HIS A 690 2.13 -25.54 28.41
N TYR A 691 2.41 -26.80 28.74
CA TYR A 691 2.16 -27.97 27.90
C TYR A 691 0.69 -28.08 27.49
N ASP A 692 -0.25 -27.96 28.44
CA ASP A 692 -1.70 -28.10 28.20
C ASP A 692 -2.22 -27.07 27.16
N LYS A 693 -1.64 -25.86 27.15
CA LYS A 693 -1.98 -24.84 26.12
C LYS A 693 -1.53 -25.29 24.72
N ILE A 694 -0.28 -25.77 24.62
CA ILE A 694 0.26 -26.21 23.31
C ILE A 694 -0.43 -27.51 22.86
N ALA A 695 -0.73 -28.45 23.77
CA ALA A 695 -1.48 -29.64 23.47
C ALA A 695 -2.92 -29.39 23.02
N LEU A 696 -3.57 -28.35 23.57
CA LEU A 696 -4.85 -27.85 23.05
C LEU A 696 -4.72 -27.39 21.60
N TRP A 697 -3.72 -26.53 21.30
CA TRP A 697 -3.50 -26.01 19.95
C TRP A 697 -3.09 -27.11 18.95
N ALA A 698 -2.29 -28.10 19.40
CA ALA A 698 -1.90 -29.26 18.58
C ALA A 698 -3.10 -30.13 18.18
N ARG A 699 -4.13 -30.24 19.02
CA ARG A 699 -5.40 -30.92 18.67
C ARG A 699 -6.22 -30.15 17.63
N ILE A 700 -6.12 -28.82 17.63
CA ILE A 700 -6.87 -27.96 16.70
C ILE A 700 -6.16 -27.87 15.35
N ASN A 701 -4.84 -27.63 15.37
CA ASN A 701 -3.99 -27.43 14.19
C ASN A 701 -2.67 -28.21 14.33
N PRO A 702 -2.71 -29.54 14.15
CA PRO A 702 -1.54 -30.39 14.36
C PRO A 702 -0.37 -30.04 13.40
N GLY A 703 -0.67 -29.57 12.20
CA GLY A 703 0.36 -29.18 11.22
C GLY A 703 1.29 -28.06 11.68
N THR A 704 0.81 -27.20 12.59
CA THR A 704 1.58 -26.08 13.15
C THR A 704 2.13 -26.38 14.55
N PHE A 705 1.46 -27.20 15.38
CA PHE A 705 1.76 -27.27 16.81
C PHE A 705 2.18 -28.66 17.33
N ALA A 706 1.98 -29.76 16.58
CA ALA A 706 2.24 -31.12 17.10
C ALA A 706 3.73 -31.40 17.32
N ASP A 707 4.62 -30.76 16.60
CA ASP A 707 6.08 -30.83 16.78
C ASP A 707 6.52 -30.17 18.11
N LYS A 708 5.90 -29.01 18.45
CA LYS A 708 6.14 -28.31 19.72
C LYS A 708 5.59 -29.10 20.92
N GLU A 709 4.38 -29.66 20.77
CA GLU A 709 3.80 -30.55 21.74
C GLU A 709 4.73 -31.73 22.03
N ALA A 710 5.18 -32.43 20.99
CA ALA A 710 6.06 -33.58 21.12
C ALA A 710 7.39 -33.22 21.81
N LEU A 711 7.95 -32.05 21.52
CA LEU A 711 9.21 -31.59 22.11
C LEU A 711 9.08 -31.31 23.61
N ILE A 712 8.01 -30.61 24.04
CA ILE A 712 7.78 -30.40 25.49
C ILE A 712 7.47 -31.73 26.18
N TYR A 713 6.69 -32.61 25.56
CA TYR A 713 6.37 -33.91 26.13
C TYR A 713 7.62 -34.79 26.28
N ALA A 714 8.57 -34.71 25.32
CA ALA A 714 9.86 -35.38 25.45
C ALA A 714 10.63 -34.92 26.70
N GLU A 715 10.63 -33.64 27.02
CA GLU A 715 11.27 -33.08 28.22
C GLU A 715 10.53 -33.53 29.53
N ILE A 716 9.21 -33.59 29.51
CA ILE A 716 8.42 -34.08 30.66
C ILE A 716 8.77 -35.54 30.97
N VAL A 717 8.71 -36.42 29.97
CA VAL A 717 9.00 -37.87 30.18
C VAL A 717 10.47 -38.13 30.44
N ARG A 718 11.38 -37.26 29.98
CA ARG A 718 12.79 -37.28 30.38
C ARG A 718 12.94 -37.02 31.88
N LEU A 719 12.23 -36.03 32.41
CA LEU A 719 12.24 -35.71 33.84
C LEU A 719 11.55 -36.80 34.68
N ASP A 720 10.62 -37.56 34.12
CA ASP A 720 10.01 -38.74 34.72
C ASP A 720 10.93 -39.96 34.66
N GLY A 721 12.11 -39.90 34.05
CA GLY A 721 13.05 -41.00 33.90
C GLY A 721 12.64 -42.03 32.84
N MET A 722 11.64 -41.73 31.99
CA MET A 722 11.15 -42.64 30.96
C MET A 722 11.95 -42.48 29.64
N ASN A 723 13.24 -42.85 29.69
CA ASN A 723 14.20 -42.57 28.63
C ASN A 723 13.80 -43.05 27.23
N SER A 724 13.16 -44.27 27.14
CA SER A 724 12.72 -44.83 25.85
C SER A 724 11.62 -43.96 25.21
N ILE A 725 10.66 -43.50 26.02
CA ILE A 725 9.58 -42.64 25.54
C ILE A 725 10.11 -41.25 25.19
N ALA A 726 11.07 -40.73 25.97
CA ALA A 726 11.71 -39.48 25.67
C ALA A 726 12.38 -39.48 24.29
N LEU A 727 13.15 -40.52 23.97
CA LEU A 727 13.76 -40.70 22.64
C LEU A 727 12.73 -40.72 21.51
N GLU A 728 11.66 -41.47 21.68
CA GLU A 728 10.58 -41.55 20.69
C GLU A 728 9.94 -40.19 20.45
N GLN A 729 9.70 -39.42 21.52
CA GLN A 729 9.09 -38.09 21.38
C GLN A 729 10.02 -37.05 20.80
N TYR A 730 11.33 -37.09 21.08
CA TYR A 730 12.31 -36.26 20.40
C TYR A 730 12.36 -36.56 18.89
N GLU A 731 12.40 -37.83 18.51
CA GLU A 731 12.36 -38.24 17.11
C GLU A 731 11.06 -37.83 16.42
N LYS A 732 9.92 -37.91 17.12
CA LYS A 732 8.64 -37.42 16.65
C LYS A 732 8.72 -35.89 16.38
N ALA A 733 9.27 -35.11 17.33
CA ALA A 733 9.44 -33.67 17.18
C ALA A 733 10.34 -33.32 15.99
N VAL A 734 11.47 -34.01 15.83
CA VAL A 734 12.40 -33.86 14.71
C VAL A 734 11.71 -34.14 13.38
N ARG A 735 10.97 -35.23 13.28
CA ARG A 735 10.28 -35.63 12.06
C ARG A 735 9.20 -34.60 11.69
N LEU A 736 8.31 -34.26 12.62
CA LEU A 736 7.20 -33.33 12.37
C LEU A 736 7.67 -31.93 12.03
N SER A 737 8.69 -31.39 12.72
CA SER A 737 9.25 -30.08 12.42
C SER A 737 9.93 -30.02 11.05
N ARG A 738 10.57 -31.13 10.61
CA ARG A 738 11.14 -31.24 9.27
C ARG A 738 10.05 -31.30 8.19
N GLU A 739 9.02 -32.12 8.40
CA GLU A 739 7.86 -32.23 7.49
C GLU A 739 7.12 -30.89 7.36
N GLY A 740 6.97 -30.14 8.46
CA GLY A 740 6.36 -28.80 8.49
C GLY A 740 7.26 -27.69 7.97
N GLY A 741 8.56 -27.93 7.69
CA GLY A 741 9.50 -26.91 7.23
C GLY A 741 9.96 -25.94 8.32
N PHE A 742 9.69 -26.20 9.60
CA PHE A 742 10.04 -25.35 10.74
C PHE A 742 11.52 -25.48 11.10
N ASN A 743 12.42 -24.92 10.27
CA ASN A 743 13.87 -25.12 10.42
C ASN A 743 14.43 -24.75 11.82
N PRO A 744 14.08 -23.61 12.46
CA PRO A 744 14.58 -23.31 13.82
C PRO A 744 14.13 -24.34 14.86
N LEU A 745 12.86 -24.77 14.80
CA LEU A 745 12.37 -25.80 15.73
C LEU A 745 12.97 -27.16 15.45
N ASN A 746 13.15 -27.53 14.18
CA ASN A 746 13.83 -28.76 13.78
C ASN A 746 15.27 -28.79 14.34
N ALA A 747 15.97 -27.66 14.25
CA ALA A 747 17.31 -27.55 14.81
C ALA A 747 17.31 -27.66 16.34
N LEU A 748 16.36 -27.00 17.02
CA LEU A 748 16.21 -27.10 18.47
C LEU A 748 15.86 -28.51 18.92
N ALA A 749 14.95 -29.19 18.24
CA ALA A 749 14.58 -30.60 18.56
C ALA A 749 15.79 -31.51 18.40
N HIS A 750 16.55 -31.36 17.34
CA HIS A 750 17.82 -32.11 17.15
C HIS A 750 18.82 -31.81 18.27
N GLU A 751 19.02 -30.52 18.65
CA GLU A 751 19.96 -30.16 19.73
C GLU A 751 19.58 -30.75 21.05
N LEU A 752 18.30 -30.69 21.45
CA LEU A 752 17.82 -31.27 22.71
C LEU A 752 17.89 -32.81 22.71
N ALA A 753 17.54 -33.44 21.59
CA ALA A 753 17.69 -34.90 21.40
C ALA A 753 19.16 -35.32 21.48
N GLY A 754 20.07 -34.54 20.85
CA GLY A 754 21.50 -34.83 20.92
C GLY A 754 22.08 -34.74 22.32
N ARG A 755 21.73 -33.71 23.10
CA ARG A 755 22.12 -33.54 24.51
C ARG A 755 21.55 -34.66 25.39
N PHE A 756 20.32 -35.08 25.11
CA PHE A 756 19.70 -36.21 25.82
C PHE A 756 20.37 -37.55 25.52
N ALA A 757 20.62 -37.82 24.23
CA ALA A 757 21.33 -39.03 23.79
C ALA A 757 22.75 -39.11 24.41
N LEU A 758 23.47 -37.97 24.48
CA LEU A 758 24.75 -37.92 25.14
C LEU A 758 24.67 -38.26 26.65
N ALA A 759 23.68 -37.68 27.33
CA ALA A 759 23.43 -37.95 28.75
C ALA A 759 23.06 -39.42 29.01
N CYS A 760 22.41 -40.09 28.06
CA CYS A 760 22.07 -41.52 28.14
C CYS A 760 23.23 -42.44 27.71
N GLY A 761 24.39 -41.92 27.31
CA GLY A 761 25.55 -42.71 26.89
C GLY A 761 25.48 -43.23 25.44
N TYR A 762 24.76 -42.53 24.56
CA TYR A 762 24.62 -42.82 23.11
C TYR A 762 25.36 -41.82 22.23
N PRO A 763 26.71 -41.83 22.21
CA PRO A 763 27.49 -40.78 21.50
C PRO A 763 27.23 -40.75 20.01
N THR A 764 27.05 -41.91 19.35
CA THR A 764 26.78 -41.95 17.89
C THR A 764 25.44 -41.30 17.54
N ALA A 765 24.39 -41.54 18.32
CA ALA A 765 23.10 -40.92 18.15
C ALA A 765 23.17 -39.39 18.43
N SER A 766 23.89 -39.01 19.49
CA SER A 766 24.19 -37.63 19.84
C SER A 766 24.82 -36.88 18.68
N ASP A 767 25.90 -37.43 18.08
CA ASP A 767 26.63 -36.86 16.96
C ASP A 767 25.71 -36.70 15.73
N ALA A 768 24.86 -37.69 15.44
CA ALA A 768 23.90 -37.62 14.35
C ALA A 768 22.90 -36.46 14.54
N HIS A 769 22.41 -36.29 15.77
CA HIS A 769 21.51 -35.21 16.11
C HIS A 769 22.19 -33.86 16.05
N PHE A 770 23.42 -33.66 16.54
CA PHE A 770 24.10 -32.37 16.45
C PHE A 770 24.44 -31.99 15.00
N ARG A 771 24.81 -32.97 14.14
CA ARG A 771 24.93 -32.70 12.69
C ARG A 771 23.60 -32.25 12.09
N GLY A 772 22.48 -32.88 12.49
CA GLY A 772 21.13 -32.47 12.10
C GLY A 772 20.78 -31.03 12.57
N ALA A 773 21.15 -30.69 13.80
CA ALA A 773 20.97 -29.36 14.37
C ALA A 773 21.76 -28.29 13.59
N ILE A 774 23.06 -28.52 13.35
CA ILE A 774 23.94 -27.63 12.57
C ILE A 774 23.35 -27.39 11.16
N ALA A 775 22.95 -28.47 10.49
CA ALA A 775 22.35 -28.35 9.15
C ALA A 775 21.02 -27.58 9.17
N ALA A 776 20.15 -27.77 10.16
CA ALA A 776 18.87 -27.09 10.25
C ALA A 776 19.05 -25.60 10.65
N TRP A 777 19.94 -25.27 11.58
CA TRP A 777 20.30 -23.86 11.88
C TRP A 777 20.94 -23.17 10.67
N GLY A 778 21.75 -23.88 9.87
CA GLY A 778 22.30 -23.38 8.62
C GLY A 778 21.21 -23.04 7.61
N ARG A 779 20.20 -23.92 7.42
CA ARG A 779 19.03 -23.66 6.55
C ARG A 779 18.19 -22.48 7.02
N ALA A 780 18.11 -22.25 8.32
CA ALA A 780 17.46 -21.08 8.89
C ALA A 780 18.29 -19.78 8.71
N GLY A 781 19.58 -19.88 8.42
CA GLY A 781 20.50 -18.74 8.35
C GLY A 781 21.06 -18.28 9.70
N ALA A 782 20.91 -19.07 10.78
CA ALA A 782 21.36 -18.77 12.14
C ALA A 782 22.85 -19.11 12.33
N GLN A 783 23.72 -18.40 11.65
CA GLN A 783 25.16 -18.68 11.58
C GLN A 783 25.88 -18.57 12.93
N ALA A 784 25.41 -17.68 13.82
CA ALA A 784 25.95 -17.55 15.17
C ALA A 784 25.76 -18.87 15.97
N LYS A 785 24.59 -19.47 15.88
CA LYS A 785 24.26 -20.74 16.54
C LYS A 785 25.00 -21.93 15.90
N VAL A 786 25.15 -21.94 14.58
CA VAL A 786 25.97 -22.94 13.88
C VAL A 786 27.39 -22.92 14.45
N ARG A 787 28.02 -21.75 14.50
CA ARG A 787 29.39 -21.62 15.04
C ARG A 787 29.49 -22.01 16.51
N GLN A 788 28.52 -21.69 17.34
CA GLN A 788 28.49 -22.12 18.72
C GLN A 788 28.54 -23.65 18.82
N LEU A 789 27.66 -24.35 18.09
CA LEU A 789 27.62 -25.81 18.10
C LEU A 789 28.92 -26.45 17.55
N GLU A 790 29.53 -25.85 16.54
CA GLU A 790 30.82 -26.26 16.01
C GLU A 790 31.95 -26.09 17.05
N GLN A 791 31.91 -25.05 17.85
CA GLN A 791 32.86 -24.83 18.96
C GLN A 791 32.63 -25.78 20.12
N ASP A 792 31.35 -26.05 20.48
CA ASP A 792 31.01 -26.98 21.56
C ASP A 792 31.33 -28.44 21.21
N PHE A 793 31.26 -28.78 19.92
CA PHE A 793 31.47 -30.15 19.41
C PHE A 793 32.50 -30.23 18.26
N PRO A 794 33.77 -29.83 18.46
CA PRO A 794 34.76 -29.73 17.40
C PRO A 794 35.09 -31.07 16.70
N HIS A 795 34.83 -32.20 17.35
CA HIS A 795 35.01 -33.54 16.78
C HIS A 795 34.06 -33.83 15.61
N LEU A 796 32.93 -33.13 15.53
CA LEU A 796 31.99 -33.25 14.39
C LEU A 796 32.56 -32.65 13.10
N LEU A 797 33.42 -31.62 13.21
CA LEU A 797 34.10 -31.00 12.08
C LEU A 797 35.19 -31.89 11.48
N SER A 798 35.95 -32.60 12.31
CA SER A 798 37.02 -33.45 11.86
C SER A 798 36.55 -34.68 11.05
N SER A 799 35.35 -35.18 11.37
CA SER A 799 34.70 -36.26 10.59
C SER A 799 34.00 -35.73 9.33
N ALA A 800 33.54 -34.49 9.35
CA ALA A 800 32.93 -33.84 8.19
C ALA A 800 33.97 -33.45 7.13
N GLN A 801 35.22 -33.14 7.51
CA GLN A 801 36.31 -32.91 6.55
C GLN A 801 36.68 -34.20 5.78
N ALA A 802 36.55 -35.37 6.38
CA ALA A 802 36.79 -36.65 5.71
C ALA A 802 35.57 -37.11 4.85
N SER A 803 34.33 -36.74 5.19
CA SER A 803 33.10 -37.09 4.47
C SER A 803 32.55 -35.95 3.60
N ALA A 804 32.85 -34.70 3.93
CA ALA A 804 32.37 -33.51 3.21
C ALA A 804 33.24 -33.18 1.98
N TYR A 805 34.41 -33.79 1.86
CA TYR A 805 35.12 -33.75 0.57
C TYR A 805 34.35 -34.47 -0.53
N ASP A 806 33.44 -35.43 -0.16
CA ASP A 806 32.65 -36.17 -1.16
C ASP A 806 31.19 -35.70 -1.29
N THR A 807 30.56 -35.03 -0.34
CA THR A 807 29.10 -34.73 -0.40
C THR A 807 28.77 -33.23 -0.39
N VAL A 808 29.45 -32.39 0.42
CA VAL A 808 29.19 -30.95 0.50
C VAL A 808 29.91 -30.17 -0.59
N ALA A 809 31.09 -30.67 -1.02
CA ALA A 809 31.74 -30.14 -2.24
C ALA A 809 30.93 -30.40 -3.51
N PHE A 810 30.14 -31.49 -3.54
CA PHE A 810 29.22 -31.74 -4.66
C PHE A 810 28.02 -30.81 -4.64
N ALA A 811 27.32 -30.62 -3.51
CA ALA A 811 26.09 -29.80 -3.46
C ALA A 811 26.34 -28.27 -3.50
N GLN A 812 27.37 -27.75 -2.80
CA GLN A 812 27.71 -26.32 -2.87
C GLN A 812 28.42 -25.95 -4.19
N ASN A 813 29.24 -26.85 -4.76
CA ASN A 813 29.81 -26.64 -6.08
C ASN A 813 28.76 -26.76 -7.19
N GLU A 814 27.69 -27.52 -7.01
CA GLU A 814 26.62 -27.62 -8.00
C GLU A 814 25.79 -26.34 -8.06
N VAL A 815 25.37 -25.79 -6.91
CA VAL A 815 24.62 -24.53 -6.84
C VAL A 815 25.48 -23.33 -7.28
N ILE A 816 26.75 -23.28 -6.88
CA ILE A 816 27.67 -22.21 -7.30
C ILE A 816 28.09 -22.38 -8.78
N ARG A 817 28.29 -23.61 -9.27
CA ARG A 817 28.50 -23.87 -10.68
C ARG A 817 27.28 -23.57 -11.53
N ASP A 818 26.08 -23.88 -11.04
CA ASP A 818 24.83 -23.55 -11.73
C ASP A 818 24.58 -22.05 -11.78
N LEU A 819 24.78 -21.30 -10.69
CA LEU A 819 24.71 -19.84 -10.70
C LEU A 819 25.80 -19.21 -11.56
N GLN A 820 27.05 -19.68 -11.50
CA GLN A 820 28.14 -19.19 -12.37
C GLN A 820 27.91 -19.53 -13.85
N SER A 821 27.31 -20.67 -14.13
CA SER A 821 26.97 -21.06 -15.50
C SER A 821 25.78 -20.31 -16.06
N VAL A 822 24.79 -19.98 -15.21
CA VAL A 822 23.65 -19.08 -15.56
C VAL A 822 24.14 -17.65 -15.80
N ILE A 823 25.06 -17.14 -15.00
CA ILE A 823 25.68 -15.80 -15.19
C ILE A 823 26.52 -15.77 -16.48
N LYS A 824 27.31 -16.83 -16.77
CA LYS A 824 28.04 -16.95 -18.04
C LYS A 824 27.11 -17.02 -19.24
N ALA A 825 26.05 -17.79 -19.16
CA ALA A 825 25.04 -17.95 -20.19
C ALA A 825 24.26 -16.61 -20.42
N SER A 826 23.89 -15.92 -19.36
CA SER A 826 23.26 -14.60 -19.42
C SER A 826 24.16 -13.57 -20.11
N ARG A 827 25.48 -13.58 -19.83
CA ARG A 827 26.45 -12.73 -20.54
C ARG A 827 26.56 -13.05 -22.01
N ALA A 828 26.66 -14.35 -22.37
CA ALA A 828 26.75 -14.78 -23.76
C ALA A 828 25.49 -14.40 -24.57
N LEU A 829 24.31 -14.46 -23.96
CA LEU A 829 23.06 -14.00 -24.58
C LEU A 829 23.02 -12.48 -24.73
N SER A 830 23.65 -11.72 -23.85
CA SER A 830 23.65 -10.23 -23.90
C SER A 830 24.67 -9.67 -24.89
N GLU A 831 25.70 -10.44 -25.27
CA GLU A 831 26.76 -10.02 -26.19
C GLU A 831 26.45 -10.40 -27.64
N GLU A 832 25.44 -11.24 -27.90
CA GLU A 832 25.07 -11.69 -29.25
C GLU A 832 24.06 -10.71 -29.88
N ILE A 833 24.42 -10.12 -30.99
CA ILE A 833 23.62 -9.14 -31.75
C ILE A 833 22.87 -9.82 -32.93
N ASN A 834 23.33 -10.96 -33.39
CA ASN A 834 22.66 -11.68 -34.47
C ASN A 834 21.45 -12.44 -33.94
N LEU A 835 20.24 -12.07 -34.38
CA LEU A 835 18.96 -12.61 -33.92
C LEU A 835 18.89 -14.14 -34.05
N GLU A 836 19.31 -14.71 -35.14
CA GLU A 836 19.24 -16.15 -35.39
C GLU A 836 20.15 -16.92 -34.43
N ARG A 837 21.39 -16.49 -34.25
CA ARG A 837 22.33 -17.08 -33.29
C ARG A 837 21.88 -16.91 -31.84
N LEU A 838 21.29 -15.78 -31.53
CA LEU A 838 20.73 -15.52 -30.18
C LEU A 838 19.62 -16.52 -29.86
N ILE A 839 18.71 -16.78 -30.81
CA ILE A 839 17.62 -17.76 -30.68
C ILE A 839 18.20 -19.19 -30.57
N GLU A 840 19.16 -19.55 -31.36
CA GLU A 840 19.83 -20.87 -31.32
C GLU A 840 20.48 -21.10 -29.95
N ASN A 841 21.27 -20.16 -29.47
CA ASN A 841 21.95 -20.23 -28.19
C ASN A 841 20.97 -20.31 -27.02
N LEU A 842 19.93 -19.49 -27.06
CA LEU A 842 18.86 -19.46 -26.03
C LEU A 842 18.15 -20.82 -25.97
N MET A 843 17.67 -21.32 -27.10
CA MET A 843 16.88 -22.55 -27.14
C MET A 843 17.71 -23.78 -26.77
N THR A 844 18.97 -23.83 -27.17
CA THR A 844 19.92 -24.89 -26.80
C THR A 844 20.12 -24.90 -25.30
N LEU A 845 20.40 -23.73 -24.70
CA LEU A 845 20.63 -23.58 -23.28
C LEU A 845 19.38 -23.95 -22.46
N LEU A 846 18.19 -23.55 -22.92
CA LEU A 846 16.92 -23.82 -22.23
C LEU A 846 16.60 -25.32 -22.21
N LEU A 847 16.79 -26.04 -23.34
CA LEU A 847 16.55 -27.47 -23.39
C LEU A 847 17.51 -28.26 -22.48
N GLU A 848 18.80 -27.90 -22.50
CA GLU A 848 19.82 -28.55 -21.67
C GLU A 848 19.59 -28.30 -20.17
N ARG A 849 19.23 -27.08 -19.78
CA ARG A 849 19.09 -26.71 -18.38
C ARG A 849 17.76 -27.10 -17.75
N ALA A 850 16.68 -27.13 -18.52
CA ALA A 850 15.38 -27.56 -18.04
C ALA A 850 15.17 -29.09 -18.17
N GLY A 851 16.07 -29.82 -18.80
CA GLY A 851 15.86 -31.24 -19.10
C GLY A 851 14.69 -31.45 -20.05
N ALA A 852 14.43 -30.52 -20.94
CA ALA A 852 13.32 -30.60 -21.88
C ALA A 852 13.74 -31.35 -23.14
N GLN A 853 12.80 -32.13 -23.70
CA GLN A 853 13.01 -32.82 -24.97
C GLN A 853 12.69 -31.94 -26.16
N ARG A 854 11.72 -31.08 -26.04
CA ARG A 854 11.30 -30.11 -27.05
C ARG A 854 10.98 -28.77 -26.44
N GLY A 855 11.26 -27.70 -27.18
CA GLY A 855 10.92 -26.34 -26.78
C GLY A 855 10.42 -25.51 -27.95
N LEU A 856 9.53 -24.57 -27.68
CA LEU A 856 9.08 -23.58 -28.64
C LEU A 856 9.29 -22.18 -28.05
N LEU A 857 9.82 -21.29 -28.86
CA LEU A 857 9.84 -19.86 -28.58
C LEU A 857 8.69 -19.21 -29.36
N LEU A 858 7.77 -18.58 -28.65
CA LEU A 858 6.66 -17.88 -29.25
C LEU A 858 6.84 -16.37 -29.04
N ARG A 859 6.65 -15.62 -30.12
CA ARG A 859 6.53 -14.16 -30.09
C ARG A 859 5.07 -13.80 -29.89
N VAL A 860 4.79 -12.80 -29.07
CA VAL A 860 3.44 -12.27 -28.88
C VAL A 860 3.42 -10.84 -29.42
N SER A 861 2.62 -10.62 -30.48
CA SER A 861 2.42 -9.28 -31.07
C SER A 861 1.55 -8.39 -30.21
N ASP A 862 1.49 -7.09 -30.50
CA ASP A 862 0.64 -6.12 -29.80
C ASP A 862 -0.85 -6.48 -29.79
N ASN A 863 -1.29 -7.26 -30.77
CA ASN A 863 -2.65 -7.78 -30.87
C ASN A 863 -2.86 -9.10 -30.11
N HIS A 864 -1.92 -9.49 -29.26
CA HIS A 864 -1.91 -10.75 -28.49
C HIS A 864 -2.01 -12.02 -29.36
N ILE A 865 -1.62 -11.96 -30.63
CA ILE A 865 -1.55 -13.12 -31.51
C ILE A 865 -0.17 -13.76 -31.34
N PRO A 866 -0.08 -15.02 -30.86
CA PRO A 866 1.19 -15.72 -30.72
C PRO A 866 1.65 -16.30 -32.07
N GLU A 867 2.93 -16.19 -32.37
CA GLU A 867 3.60 -16.80 -33.51
C GLU A 867 4.79 -17.62 -33.02
N ILE A 868 4.97 -18.85 -33.50
CA ILE A 868 6.16 -19.69 -33.23
C ILE A 868 7.32 -19.11 -34.02
N GLU A 869 8.30 -18.59 -33.30
CA GLU A 869 9.52 -18.00 -33.86
C GLU A 869 10.65 -19.03 -34.00
N ALA A 870 10.71 -20.01 -33.08
CA ALA A 870 11.64 -21.12 -33.15
C ALA A 870 11.09 -22.38 -32.49
N SER A 871 11.51 -23.52 -33.01
CA SER A 871 11.31 -24.86 -32.46
C SER A 871 12.65 -25.55 -32.25
N ALA A 872 12.84 -26.13 -31.05
CA ALA A 872 14.07 -26.88 -30.73
C ALA A 872 13.73 -28.26 -30.19
N TRP A 873 14.56 -29.25 -30.47
CA TRP A 873 14.42 -30.61 -29.94
C TRP A 873 15.77 -31.27 -29.71
N THR A 874 15.82 -32.17 -28.73
CA THR A 874 17.00 -32.93 -28.38
C THR A 874 17.14 -34.13 -29.35
N SER A 875 18.31 -34.29 -29.97
CA SER A 875 18.69 -35.36 -30.88
C SER A 875 19.90 -36.10 -30.32
N THR A 876 20.24 -37.27 -30.88
CA THR A 876 21.44 -38.04 -30.51
C THR A 876 22.74 -37.27 -30.71
N ASP A 877 22.77 -36.27 -31.56
CA ASP A 877 23.93 -35.44 -31.90
C ASP A 877 23.90 -34.06 -31.19
N GLY A 878 22.98 -33.83 -30.25
CA GLY A 878 22.78 -32.55 -29.53
C GLY A 878 21.45 -31.90 -29.81
N VAL A 879 21.30 -30.64 -29.39
CA VAL A 879 20.06 -29.87 -29.61
C VAL A 879 20.05 -29.31 -31.04
N ARG A 880 18.90 -29.51 -31.74
CA ARG A 880 18.65 -28.91 -33.05
C ARG A 880 17.61 -27.82 -32.94
N VAL A 881 17.88 -26.65 -33.48
CA VAL A 881 16.99 -25.51 -33.51
C VAL A 881 16.57 -25.19 -34.93
N ARG A 882 15.30 -24.87 -35.12
CA ARG A 882 14.74 -24.45 -36.41
C ARG A 882 13.96 -23.15 -36.21
N ILE A 883 14.32 -22.14 -36.96
CA ILE A 883 13.60 -20.86 -36.94
C ILE A 883 12.38 -20.98 -37.84
N LEU A 884 11.22 -20.53 -37.34
CA LEU A 884 9.91 -20.67 -37.98
C LEU A 884 9.19 -19.34 -37.96
N LYS A 885 8.10 -19.20 -38.74
CA LYS A 885 7.13 -18.12 -38.63
C LYS A 885 5.75 -18.71 -38.87
N GLU A 886 5.24 -19.43 -37.87
CA GLU A 886 4.01 -20.21 -37.99
C GLU A 886 3.07 -19.89 -36.80
N VAL A 887 1.77 -19.90 -37.04
CA VAL A 887 0.77 -19.76 -35.97
C VAL A 887 0.65 -21.11 -35.24
N PRO A 888 0.69 -21.15 -33.89
CA PRO A 888 0.60 -22.39 -33.13
C PRO A 888 -0.74 -23.08 -33.34
N MET A 889 -0.70 -24.41 -33.67
CA MET A 889 -1.89 -25.23 -33.79
C MET A 889 -2.02 -26.21 -32.61
N ALA A 890 -3.21 -26.77 -32.43
CA ALA A 890 -3.50 -27.74 -31.35
C ALA A 890 -2.69 -29.06 -31.51
N THR A 891 -2.05 -29.29 -32.65
CA THR A 891 -1.12 -30.38 -32.89
C THR A 891 0.30 -30.10 -32.40
N ASP A 892 0.63 -28.84 -32.11
CA ASP A 892 1.99 -28.43 -31.80
C ASP A 892 2.20 -28.27 -30.30
N MET A 893 1.19 -27.86 -29.56
CA MET A 893 1.25 -27.60 -28.14
C MET A 893 -0.16 -27.47 -27.54
N PRO A 894 -0.32 -27.53 -26.17
CA PRO A 894 -1.61 -27.33 -25.52
C PRO A 894 -2.01 -25.84 -25.57
N LEU A 895 -2.95 -25.52 -26.47
CA LEU A 895 -3.41 -24.14 -26.67
C LEU A 895 -4.13 -23.55 -25.45
N SER A 896 -4.75 -24.38 -24.61
CA SER A 896 -5.39 -23.95 -23.38
C SER A 896 -4.38 -23.40 -22.37
N VAL A 897 -3.21 -24.04 -22.26
CA VAL A 897 -2.09 -23.58 -21.40
C VAL A 897 -1.49 -22.29 -21.94
N LEU A 898 -1.23 -22.22 -23.25
CA LEU A 898 -0.71 -21.01 -23.89
C LEU A 898 -1.65 -19.81 -23.69
N ALA A 899 -2.94 -19.98 -23.93
CA ALA A 899 -3.93 -18.93 -23.75
C ALA A 899 -4.02 -18.45 -22.27
N ALA A 900 -3.91 -19.36 -21.32
CA ALA A 900 -3.89 -19.03 -19.91
C ALA A 900 -2.64 -18.23 -19.53
N VAL A 901 -1.44 -18.61 -19.99
CA VAL A 901 -0.19 -17.87 -19.73
C VAL A 901 -0.23 -16.47 -20.35
N ILE A 902 -0.70 -16.34 -21.58
CA ILE A 902 -0.83 -15.01 -22.24
C ILE A 902 -1.80 -14.10 -21.48
N ARG A 903 -2.92 -14.66 -21.00
CA ARG A 903 -3.95 -13.90 -20.29
C ARG A 903 -3.56 -13.51 -18.86
N THR A 904 -2.93 -14.45 -18.13
CA THR A 904 -2.63 -14.24 -16.68
C THR A 904 -1.25 -13.67 -16.44
N GLY A 905 -0.32 -13.80 -17.40
CA GLY A 905 1.09 -13.46 -17.23
C GLY A 905 1.82 -14.33 -16.20
N GLN A 906 1.25 -15.48 -15.82
CA GLN A 906 1.83 -16.39 -14.85
C GLN A 906 2.36 -17.64 -15.52
N GLU A 907 3.46 -18.19 -15.01
CA GLU A 907 3.99 -19.47 -15.47
C GLU A 907 3.04 -20.61 -15.11
N ILE A 908 2.97 -21.59 -15.99
CA ILE A 908 2.19 -22.82 -15.78
C ILE A 908 3.11 -24.00 -15.95
N ARG A 909 3.05 -24.92 -14.98
CA ARG A 909 3.72 -26.22 -15.01
C ARG A 909 2.68 -27.31 -14.83
N THR A 910 2.77 -28.36 -15.63
CA THR A 910 1.92 -29.56 -15.48
C THR A 910 2.83 -30.75 -15.18
N GLY A 911 2.45 -31.53 -14.15
CA GLY A 911 3.06 -32.83 -13.83
C GLY A 911 2.41 -33.98 -14.60
N LYS A 912 2.04 -35.07 -13.90
CA LYS A 912 1.33 -36.20 -14.51
C LYS A 912 -0.05 -35.79 -15.02
N PRO A 913 -0.52 -36.33 -16.17
CA PRO A 913 -1.88 -36.06 -16.70
C PRO A 913 -3.01 -36.52 -15.78
N GLU A 914 -2.73 -37.35 -14.77
CA GLU A 914 -3.71 -37.96 -13.86
C GLU A 914 -4.04 -37.07 -12.64
N GLU A 915 -3.26 -36.03 -12.37
CA GLU A 915 -3.59 -35.06 -11.31
C GLU A 915 -4.64 -34.07 -11.80
N PHE A 916 -5.61 -33.74 -10.93
CA PHE A 916 -6.71 -32.80 -11.18
C PHE A 916 -6.15 -31.39 -11.45
N HIS A 917 -5.81 -31.12 -12.73
CA HIS A 917 -5.32 -29.84 -13.18
C HIS A 917 -6.32 -29.18 -14.13
N PRO A 918 -6.52 -27.86 -14.11
CA PRO A 918 -7.50 -27.18 -14.97
C PRO A 918 -7.34 -27.46 -16.47
N PHE A 919 -6.16 -27.93 -16.92
CA PHE A 919 -5.82 -28.22 -18.31
C PHE A 919 -5.77 -29.71 -18.64
N SER A 920 -6.17 -30.60 -17.72
CA SER A 920 -6.15 -32.06 -17.90
C SER A 920 -7.00 -32.57 -19.07
N GLN A 921 -7.94 -31.77 -19.57
CA GLN A 921 -8.78 -32.09 -20.71
C GLN A 921 -8.27 -31.51 -22.04
N ASP A 922 -7.11 -30.85 -22.07
CA ASP A 922 -6.53 -30.33 -23.32
C ASP A 922 -6.19 -31.50 -24.24
N PRO A 923 -6.67 -31.54 -25.51
CA PRO A 923 -6.49 -32.66 -26.43
C PRO A 923 -5.02 -33.01 -26.65
N TYR A 924 -4.13 -32.02 -26.64
CA TYR A 924 -2.71 -32.24 -26.79
C TYR A 924 -2.10 -32.96 -25.58
N LEU A 925 -2.42 -32.51 -24.35
CA LEU A 925 -1.93 -33.12 -23.12
C LEU A 925 -2.44 -34.55 -22.94
N VAL A 926 -3.72 -34.80 -23.28
CA VAL A 926 -4.34 -36.13 -23.20
C VAL A 926 -3.65 -37.09 -24.18
N THR A 927 -3.31 -36.61 -25.40
CA THR A 927 -2.72 -37.47 -26.44
C THR A 927 -1.22 -37.67 -26.23
N SER A 928 -0.49 -36.64 -25.79
CA SER A 928 0.99 -36.67 -25.67
C SER A 928 1.47 -37.23 -24.35
N GLY A 929 0.71 -37.15 -23.27
CA GLY A 929 1.13 -37.50 -21.91
C GLY A 929 2.34 -36.69 -21.41
N ALA A 930 2.62 -35.54 -22.03
CA ALA A 930 3.82 -34.76 -21.75
C ALA A 930 3.71 -33.92 -20.48
N ALA A 931 4.78 -33.88 -19.69
CA ALA A 931 4.99 -32.82 -18.74
C ALA A 931 5.33 -31.52 -19.49
N VAL A 932 4.68 -30.42 -19.17
CA VAL A 932 4.92 -29.16 -19.87
C VAL A 932 5.21 -28.04 -18.86
N MET A 933 6.07 -27.11 -19.30
CA MET A 933 6.36 -25.85 -18.60
C MET A 933 6.21 -24.71 -19.61
N CYS A 934 5.38 -23.72 -19.26
CA CYS A 934 5.09 -22.58 -20.10
C CYS A 934 5.37 -21.30 -19.31
N VAL A 935 6.34 -20.49 -19.77
CA VAL A 935 6.88 -19.33 -19.04
C VAL A 935 6.71 -18.07 -19.87
N PRO A 936 6.07 -17.00 -19.34
CA PRO A 936 5.94 -15.72 -20.03
C PRO A 936 7.26 -14.94 -20.00
N MET A 937 7.54 -14.24 -21.09
CA MET A 937 8.71 -13.38 -21.25
C MET A 937 8.29 -11.92 -21.27
N PHE A 938 8.74 -11.14 -20.27
CA PHE A 938 8.38 -9.72 -20.13
C PHE A 938 9.57 -8.79 -20.38
N LYS A 939 9.28 -7.65 -21.02
CA LYS A 939 10.15 -6.48 -21.07
C LYS A 939 9.39 -5.28 -20.53
N GLN A 940 9.84 -4.68 -19.43
CA GLN A 940 9.20 -3.51 -18.80
C GLN A 940 7.65 -3.66 -18.63
N ALA A 941 7.24 -4.80 -18.06
CA ALA A 941 5.83 -5.16 -17.84
C ALA A 941 5.00 -5.46 -19.11
N ARG A 942 5.57 -5.43 -20.31
CA ARG A 942 4.93 -5.85 -21.56
C ARG A 942 5.32 -7.29 -21.88
N LEU A 943 4.33 -8.13 -22.17
CA LEU A 943 4.55 -9.51 -22.63
C LEU A 943 5.07 -9.47 -24.09
N VAL A 944 6.29 -9.97 -24.32
CA VAL A 944 6.95 -9.95 -25.63
C VAL A 944 7.07 -11.34 -26.25
N GLY A 945 6.88 -12.38 -25.44
CA GLY A 945 6.93 -13.76 -25.89
C GLY A 945 6.56 -14.76 -24.82
N VAL A 946 6.57 -16.03 -25.19
CA VAL A 946 6.32 -17.16 -24.29
C VAL A 946 7.31 -18.27 -24.63
N LEU A 947 7.92 -18.88 -23.61
CA LEU A 947 8.73 -20.08 -23.72
C LEU A 947 7.87 -21.28 -23.35
N TYR A 948 7.81 -22.26 -24.25
CA TYR A 948 7.16 -23.54 -24.03
C TYR A 948 8.19 -24.65 -24.05
N LEU A 949 8.18 -25.50 -23.02
CA LEU A 949 9.06 -26.65 -22.88
C LEU A 949 8.25 -27.90 -22.57
N GLU A 950 8.61 -29.04 -23.19
CA GLU A 950 7.93 -30.31 -22.94
C GLU A 950 8.91 -31.45 -22.73
N ASN A 951 8.51 -32.43 -21.94
CA ASN A 951 9.19 -33.72 -21.77
C ASN A 951 8.16 -34.85 -21.70
N ARG A 952 8.35 -35.89 -22.55
CA ARG A 952 7.47 -37.05 -22.65
C ARG A 952 7.99 -38.30 -21.94
N LEU A 953 9.25 -38.26 -21.50
CA LEU A 953 9.90 -39.40 -20.86
C LEU A 953 9.77 -39.36 -19.32
N MET A 954 9.82 -38.18 -18.72
CA MET A 954 9.81 -38.01 -17.27
C MET A 954 8.66 -37.08 -16.83
N PRO A 955 7.66 -37.59 -16.11
CA PRO A 955 6.45 -36.83 -15.78
C PRO A 955 6.65 -35.67 -14.78
N GLU A 956 7.69 -35.67 -13.98
CA GLU A 956 7.94 -34.64 -12.96
C GLU A 956 9.27 -33.88 -13.17
N VAL A 957 9.73 -33.81 -14.40
CA VAL A 957 11.03 -33.20 -14.75
C VAL A 957 11.09 -31.70 -14.41
N PHE A 958 9.98 -30.97 -14.51
CA PHE A 958 9.95 -29.51 -14.33
C PHE A 958 9.74 -29.14 -12.86
N THR A 959 10.82 -29.11 -12.10
CA THR A 959 10.81 -28.69 -10.69
C THR A 959 10.69 -27.16 -10.54
N ALA A 960 10.44 -26.69 -9.30
CA ALA A 960 10.45 -25.24 -9.01
C ALA A 960 11.80 -24.58 -9.25
N GLU A 961 12.89 -25.34 -9.22
CA GLU A 961 14.25 -24.88 -9.49
C GLU A 961 14.47 -24.68 -10.99
N HIS A 962 14.09 -25.65 -11.82
CA HIS A 962 14.10 -25.51 -13.27
C HIS A 962 13.25 -24.30 -13.74
N SER A 963 12.10 -24.08 -13.13
CA SER A 963 11.24 -22.94 -13.42
C SER A 963 11.94 -21.61 -13.16
N ARG A 964 12.62 -21.47 -12.01
CA ARG A 964 13.37 -20.24 -11.68
C ARG A 964 14.48 -19.95 -12.69
N VAL A 965 15.24 -20.97 -13.07
CA VAL A 965 16.32 -20.84 -14.07
C VAL A 965 15.75 -20.43 -15.43
N VAL A 966 14.68 -21.08 -15.89
CA VAL A 966 14.04 -20.77 -17.17
C VAL A 966 13.42 -19.37 -17.17
N SER A 967 12.78 -18.96 -16.07
CA SER A 967 12.20 -17.62 -15.92
C SER A 967 13.27 -16.52 -15.94
N LEU A 968 14.43 -16.78 -15.32
CA LEU A 968 15.56 -15.84 -15.29
C LEU A 968 16.22 -15.69 -16.66
N LEU A 969 16.44 -16.80 -17.37
CA LEU A 969 16.94 -16.81 -18.73
C LEU A 969 15.93 -16.19 -19.72
N GLY A 970 14.64 -16.47 -19.54
CA GLY A 970 13.56 -15.88 -20.33
C GLY A 970 13.45 -14.37 -20.17
N ALA A 971 13.59 -13.84 -18.95
CA ALA A 971 13.59 -12.40 -18.71
C ALA A 971 14.79 -11.70 -19.39
N GLN A 972 15.98 -12.30 -19.32
CA GLN A 972 17.17 -11.78 -20.00
C GLN A 972 17.03 -11.86 -21.53
N ALA A 973 16.53 -12.99 -22.03
CA ALA A 973 16.30 -13.21 -23.45
C ALA A 973 15.27 -12.23 -24.02
N ALA A 974 14.24 -11.87 -23.27
CA ALA A 974 13.23 -10.88 -23.68
C ALA A 974 13.87 -9.53 -24.04
N VAL A 975 14.87 -9.09 -23.28
CA VAL A 975 15.58 -7.84 -23.52
C VAL A 975 16.49 -7.97 -24.73
N SER A 976 17.28 -9.08 -24.80
CA SER A 976 18.24 -9.31 -25.87
C SER A 976 17.58 -9.54 -27.23
N LEU A 977 16.49 -10.33 -27.29
CA LEU A 977 15.72 -10.57 -28.51
C LEU A 977 15.08 -9.30 -29.08
N GLU A 978 14.49 -8.49 -28.24
CA GLU A 978 13.90 -7.22 -28.68
C GLU A 978 14.98 -6.23 -29.16
N THR A 979 16.15 -6.22 -28.51
CA THR A 979 17.27 -5.39 -28.94
C THR A 979 17.80 -5.89 -30.28
N ALA A 980 18.01 -7.19 -30.45
CA ALA A 980 18.47 -7.79 -31.73
C ALA A 980 17.46 -7.58 -32.87
N ARG A 981 16.16 -7.60 -32.59
CA ARG A 981 15.11 -7.32 -33.60
C ARG A 981 15.17 -5.85 -34.07
N LEU A 982 15.36 -4.89 -33.14
CA LEU A 982 15.51 -3.47 -33.47
C LEU A 982 16.77 -3.18 -34.31
N TYR A 983 17.80 -4.01 -34.18
CA TYR A 983 18.99 -3.91 -35.06
C TYR A 983 18.81 -4.62 -36.42
N ALA A 984 17.88 -5.56 -36.52
CA ALA A 984 17.59 -6.31 -37.74
C ALA A 984 16.55 -5.63 -38.63
N GLU A 985 15.67 -4.78 -38.04
CA GLU A 985 14.77 -3.83 -38.71
C GLU A 985 15.52 -2.56 -39.15
#